data_0a6cb2b34df832bcb440098e8950d6db
#
_entry.id   0a6cb2b34df832bcb440098e8950d6db
#
_cell.length_a   1.000
_cell.length_b   1.000
_cell.length_c   1.000
_cell.angle_alpha   90.00
_cell.angle_beta   90.00
_cell.angle_gamma   90.00
#
_symmetry.space_group_name_H-M   'P 1'
#
loop_
_entity.id
_entity.type
_entity.pdbx_description
1 polymer ?
#
loop_
_entity_poly.entity_id
_entity_poly.type
_entity_poly.pdbx_seq_one_letter_code
_entity_poly.pdbx_strand_id
1 'polypeptide(L)'
;MANITTSVPSLIQGVSQQSPRVRIAGQCEEQLNALPTVTKGLTKRPPARLIKKLTDANVFNKGDMIHFIERSATERYVVVIEHRSQGDNQGVLRAFNVDTGVEATIEGVTGGYNINNNYLAIPTESDSHKLLKARTLGDSTFILNTTKTVAKGTEKSEALDKSRALVFIKQGDYGKKYGLKFSEVGRFSDDGATFAVTWERVSFFGSLQKYELASISIIDGGSGYNVDATPSLDFGDFPVWDERPEIVTTVTLSDPSDANSGVITGVTLVNKGLTAPFDSDLVSNLPDRADASPPHEEVFIVTEDANGGAKEKVADSTNIANELHRALTGLGPTSNYASSSSLASSDFIANYTVTLKDGSIIIQRNDGKDFYVEAFDGLNGSGLGLVHKETGALSDLPVRAPDGFRVAVRGDVDANEDDYYLRFEANDGLAFGEGGWVESVGPDLEVAFDANTLPLQLTNTALNTFTLSTTSWARRSVGDDETNPFPSFIGKTMNNMVFFKNRFGFIFEDVIVLSEAAELFNFFRTTVRTLLDTAPIDVTSATANVTDLRSSVAFQENLLLFGDRGQFVLKGDPLTNDTVTLNAITNYNSDTTEDPIAVGSYVYFPFERGDFLGVQEYSLNATTDVYDSDDITTQVPAYITKGDVLMSAGTSSEQLLAFATGTKDIYLYKYFFSGANKVLSSWGKLTVPFDVIGIHFMKSSLFCVGNKDGQSVITEIKCEELRIEDDTTGGFTVHLDLLKKHTFTEDVVTDAVNINIDLGFVPETSDDVEVYDLDGKKLTVVSVNSNIATIQGFYKTCFSGLKYNMEYTLSEPVFKQGNPPTSSGLSRLILRNGTLFFSDASSFDVEVTPRARDKRVYSYSPLNINVDTLGTRASEEGKFRFSIYTAAPESVIKIVNPSAFTANFQSCEFEANVHTRSSRI
;
A
#
# COMPACT_ATOMS: atom_id res chain seq x y z
N MET A 1 -16.19 -60.33 -33.02
CA MET A 1 -16.55 -59.27 -32.10
C MET A 1 -16.13 -59.73 -30.69
N ALA A 2 -15.29 -58.98 -30.03
CA ALA A 2 -14.97 -59.26 -28.61
C ALA A 2 -15.90 -58.44 -27.73
N ASN A 3 -16.56 -59.09 -26.79
CA ASN A 3 -17.25 -58.40 -25.70
C ASN A 3 -16.19 -57.91 -24.71
N ILE A 4 -16.21 -56.64 -24.39
CA ILE A 4 -15.32 -56.03 -23.40
C ILE A 4 -16.15 -55.21 -22.42
N THR A 5 -15.62 -55.10 -21.24
CA THR A 5 -16.05 -54.07 -20.25
C THR A 5 -14.99 -52.98 -20.23
N THR A 6 -15.40 -51.74 -20.41
CA THR A 6 -14.56 -50.56 -20.18
C THR A 6 -15.17 -49.76 -19.05
N SER A 7 -14.35 -49.21 -18.19
CA SER A 7 -14.81 -48.49 -17.00
C SER A 7 -14.25 -47.05 -16.97
N VAL A 8 -15.05 -46.19 -16.44
CA VAL A 8 -14.63 -44.86 -15.93
C VAL A 8 -14.54 -45.03 -14.42
N PRO A 9 -13.33 -45.27 -13.88
CA PRO A 9 -13.16 -45.72 -12.50
C PRO A 9 -13.51 -44.66 -11.45
N SER A 10 -13.54 -43.40 -11.85
CA SER A 10 -13.93 -42.29 -10.99
C SER A 10 -14.48 -41.14 -11.84
N LEU A 11 -15.47 -40.42 -11.32
CA LEU A 11 -16.11 -39.29 -12.01
C LEU A 11 -15.65 -37.93 -11.46
N ILE A 12 -14.47 -37.86 -10.81
CA ILE A 12 -14.03 -36.67 -10.09
C ILE A 12 -12.96 -35.83 -10.83
N GLN A 13 -12.49 -36.25 -12.00
CA GLN A 13 -11.34 -35.66 -12.69
C GLN A 13 -11.70 -34.37 -13.49
N GLY A 14 -12.98 -33.97 -13.47
CA GLY A 14 -13.45 -32.69 -14.02
C GLY A 14 -13.51 -32.63 -15.54
N VAL A 15 -13.72 -31.41 -16.02
CA VAL A 15 -13.92 -31.13 -17.45
C VAL A 15 -12.60 -31.15 -18.20
N SER A 16 -12.64 -31.64 -19.44
CA SER A 16 -11.55 -31.53 -20.39
C SER A 16 -12.07 -31.25 -21.80
N GLN A 17 -11.53 -30.24 -22.45
CA GLN A 17 -11.81 -29.90 -23.86
C GLN A 17 -10.85 -30.62 -24.84
N GLN A 18 -9.96 -31.46 -24.31
CA GLN A 18 -9.08 -32.27 -25.13
C GLN A 18 -9.86 -33.33 -25.91
N SER A 19 -9.26 -33.86 -27.00
CA SER A 19 -9.85 -34.99 -27.70
C SER A 19 -10.07 -36.18 -26.74
N PRO A 20 -11.20 -36.90 -26.81
CA PRO A 20 -11.48 -38.08 -25.96
C PRO A 20 -10.37 -39.11 -25.94
N ARG A 21 -9.57 -39.19 -27.00
CA ARG A 21 -8.44 -40.12 -27.11
C ARG A 21 -7.26 -39.79 -26.19
N VAL A 22 -7.08 -38.51 -25.85
CA VAL A 22 -5.97 -38.02 -25.03
C VAL A 22 -6.39 -37.80 -23.57
N ARG A 23 -7.71 -37.66 -23.31
CA ARG A 23 -8.25 -37.43 -21.96
C ARG A 23 -7.81 -38.50 -20.98
N ILE A 24 -7.58 -38.10 -19.74
CA ILE A 24 -7.35 -39.01 -18.62
C ILE A 24 -8.67 -39.67 -18.25
N ALA A 25 -8.59 -40.92 -17.76
CA ALA A 25 -9.78 -41.65 -17.29
C ALA A 25 -10.47 -40.85 -16.16
N GLY A 26 -11.79 -40.65 -16.28
CA GLY A 26 -12.57 -39.89 -15.32
C GLY A 26 -12.78 -38.44 -15.67
N GLN A 27 -12.11 -37.91 -16.69
CA GLN A 27 -12.42 -36.57 -17.25
C GLN A 27 -13.73 -36.62 -18.06
N CYS A 28 -14.48 -35.54 -18.02
CA CYS A 28 -15.78 -35.40 -18.65
C CYS A 28 -15.81 -34.29 -19.72
N GLU A 29 -16.90 -34.19 -20.46
CA GLU A 29 -17.12 -33.09 -21.42
C GLU A 29 -17.71 -31.87 -20.76
N GLU A 30 -18.63 -32.06 -19.81
CA GLU A 30 -19.28 -30.99 -19.07
C GLU A 30 -19.59 -31.43 -17.65
N GLN A 31 -19.34 -30.54 -16.69
CA GLN A 31 -19.66 -30.72 -15.26
C GLN A 31 -20.30 -29.43 -14.76
N LEU A 32 -21.61 -29.48 -14.52
CA LEU A 32 -22.41 -28.36 -14.07
C LEU A 32 -23.04 -28.65 -12.71
N ASN A 33 -22.90 -27.75 -11.75
CA ASN A 33 -23.47 -27.86 -10.41
C ASN A 33 -23.09 -29.15 -9.69
N ALA A 34 -21.89 -29.65 -9.96
CA ALA A 34 -21.34 -30.85 -9.35
C ALA A 34 -20.00 -30.54 -8.67
N LEU A 35 -19.79 -31.12 -7.50
CA LEU A 35 -18.58 -30.96 -6.71
C LEU A 35 -17.87 -32.31 -6.59
N PRO A 36 -16.63 -32.45 -7.07
CA PRO A 36 -15.86 -33.67 -6.90
C PRO A 36 -15.37 -33.78 -5.47
N THR A 37 -15.49 -34.97 -4.86
CA THR A 37 -14.97 -35.28 -3.54
C THR A 37 -14.22 -36.61 -3.57
N VAL A 38 -13.11 -36.69 -2.87
CA VAL A 38 -12.29 -37.93 -2.83
C VAL A 38 -13.03 -39.03 -2.08
N THR A 39 -13.84 -38.66 -1.09
CA THR A 39 -14.52 -39.65 -0.20
C THR A 39 -15.83 -40.15 -0.76
N LYS A 40 -16.64 -39.31 -1.41
CA LYS A 40 -18.00 -39.61 -1.87
C LYS A 40 -18.12 -39.79 -3.39
N GLY A 41 -17.09 -39.34 -4.14
CA GLY A 41 -17.18 -39.27 -5.59
C GLY A 41 -17.70 -37.91 -6.07
N LEU A 42 -18.53 -37.89 -7.10
CA LEU A 42 -19.13 -36.70 -7.67
C LEU A 42 -20.48 -36.40 -7.02
N THR A 43 -20.63 -35.30 -6.33
CA THR A 43 -21.84 -34.91 -5.60
C THR A 43 -22.50 -33.67 -6.19
N LYS A 44 -23.80 -33.53 -5.97
CA LYS A 44 -24.51 -32.27 -6.27
C LYS A 44 -23.95 -31.15 -5.38
N ARG A 45 -23.66 -29.96 -5.95
CA ARG A 45 -23.11 -28.85 -5.17
C ARG A 45 -24.04 -28.45 -4.01
N PRO A 46 -23.53 -27.92 -2.94
CA PRO A 46 -24.34 -27.33 -1.89
C PRO A 46 -25.20 -26.16 -2.40
N PRO A 47 -26.34 -25.89 -1.73
CA PRO A 47 -27.22 -24.77 -2.10
C PRO A 47 -26.55 -23.43 -1.89
N ALA A 48 -26.89 -22.46 -2.72
CA ALA A 48 -26.63 -21.05 -2.43
C ALA A 48 -27.71 -20.57 -1.44
N ARG A 49 -27.39 -20.50 -0.17
CA ARG A 49 -28.31 -20.09 0.91
C ARG A 49 -28.49 -18.58 0.87
N LEU A 50 -29.72 -18.11 0.88
CA LEU A 50 -30.04 -16.71 0.98
C LEU A 50 -29.87 -16.22 2.43
N ILE A 51 -28.87 -15.41 2.67
CA ILE A 51 -28.68 -14.73 3.96
C ILE A 51 -29.61 -13.52 4.01
N LYS A 52 -29.52 -12.68 3.00
CA LYS A 52 -30.32 -11.46 2.93
C LYS A 52 -30.54 -11.02 1.48
N LYS A 53 -31.76 -10.56 1.21
CA LYS A 53 -32.05 -9.66 0.12
C LYS A 53 -32.02 -8.23 0.67
N LEU A 54 -31.26 -7.35 0.04
CA LEU A 54 -31.22 -5.96 0.45
C LEU A 54 -32.50 -5.24 0.00
N THR A 55 -32.98 -4.32 0.83
CA THR A 55 -34.21 -3.55 0.54
C THR A 55 -34.00 -2.55 -0.58
N ASP A 56 -32.78 -2.00 -0.67
CA ASP A 56 -32.41 -1.09 -1.73
C ASP A 56 -32.05 -1.87 -2.99
N ALA A 57 -32.61 -1.45 -4.11
CA ALA A 57 -32.27 -2.01 -5.41
C ALA A 57 -30.86 -1.57 -5.82
N ASN A 58 -30.16 -2.45 -6.53
CA ASN A 58 -28.88 -2.13 -7.17
C ASN A 58 -27.76 -1.69 -6.21
N VAL A 59 -27.65 -2.32 -5.03
CA VAL A 59 -26.52 -2.10 -4.12
C VAL A 59 -25.26 -2.77 -4.62
N PHE A 60 -25.37 -3.98 -5.19
CA PHE A 60 -24.24 -4.69 -5.82
C PHE A 60 -24.43 -4.68 -7.33
N ASN A 61 -23.63 -3.92 -8.04
CA ASN A 61 -23.68 -3.82 -9.49
C ASN A 61 -22.35 -4.21 -10.12
N LYS A 62 -22.37 -4.58 -11.37
CA LYS A 62 -21.17 -4.84 -12.12
C LYS A 62 -20.31 -3.57 -12.17
N GLY A 63 -19.04 -3.71 -11.86
CA GLY A 63 -18.09 -2.60 -11.77
C GLY A 63 -17.97 -1.98 -10.37
N ASP A 64 -18.80 -2.38 -9.39
CA ASP A 64 -18.63 -1.94 -8.01
C ASP A 64 -17.38 -2.57 -7.38
N MET A 65 -16.72 -1.81 -6.51
CA MET A 65 -15.63 -2.33 -5.67
C MET A 65 -16.24 -3.10 -4.51
N ILE A 66 -15.90 -4.38 -4.41
CA ILE A 66 -16.34 -5.27 -3.34
C ILE A 66 -15.11 -5.74 -2.55
N HIS A 67 -15.17 -5.60 -1.23
CA HIS A 67 -14.13 -6.10 -0.35
C HIS A 67 -14.74 -6.83 0.85
N PHE A 68 -14.19 -8.00 1.17
CA PHE A 68 -14.64 -8.80 2.31
C PHE A 68 -13.70 -8.62 3.50
N ILE A 69 -14.27 -8.48 4.69
CA ILE A 69 -13.55 -8.34 5.95
C ILE A 69 -13.89 -9.53 6.84
N GLU A 70 -12.89 -10.28 7.28
CA GLU A 70 -13.02 -11.34 8.27
C GLU A 70 -12.24 -10.94 9.54
N ARG A 71 -12.94 -10.40 10.54
CA ARG A 71 -12.35 -10.02 11.82
C ARG A 71 -12.43 -11.15 12.84
N SER A 72 -13.58 -11.82 12.89
CA SER A 72 -13.86 -12.92 13.80
C SER A 72 -14.88 -13.89 13.19
N ALA A 73 -15.28 -14.91 13.92
CA ALA A 73 -16.30 -15.86 13.47
C ALA A 73 -17.70 -15.24 13.32
N THR A 74 -17.97 -14.11 13.98
CA THR A 74 -19.27 -13.41 13.98
C THR A 74 -19.20 -11.99 13.43
N GLU A 75 -18.01 -11.48 13.20
CA GLU A 75 -17.77 -10.15 12.65
C GLU A 75 -17.12 -10.28 11.27
N ARG A 76 -17.97 -10.60 10.32
CA ARG A 76 -17.63 -10.76 8.90
C ARG A 76 -18.48 -9.80 8.08
N TYR A 77 -17.83 -9.03 7.24
CA TYR A 77 -18.52 -7.97 6.50
C TYR A 77 -18.13 -8.00 5.02
N VAL A 78 -19.05 -7.50 4.21
CA VAL A 78 -18.78 -7.10 2.83
C VAL A 78 -18.91 -5.58 2.74
N VAL A 79 -17.85 -4.94 2.26
CA VAL A 79 -17.82 -3.51 1.96
C VAL A 79 -18.03 -3.32 0.48
N VAL A 80 -18.91 -2.41 0.10
CA VAL A 80 -19.15 -2.01 -1.28
C VAL A 80 -18.95 -0.52 -1.46
N ILE A 81 -18.25 -0.16 -2.53
CA ILE A 81 -18.22 1.22 -3.02
C ILE A 81 -18.91 1.21 -4.37
N GLU A 82 -20.12 1.73 -4.37
CA GLU A 82 -21.02 1.70 -5.53
C GLU A 82 -20.46 2.56 -6.67
N HIS A 83 -20.41 1.98 -7.86
CA HIS A 83 -20.18 2.71 -9.10
C HIS A 83 -21.51 3.25 -9.62
N ARG A 84 -21.68 4.56 -9.63
CA ARG A 84 -22.87 5.19 -10.23
C ARG A 84 -22.51 5.85 -11.56
N SER A 85 -23.06 5.31 -12.63
CA SER A 85 -22.96 5.90 -13.97
C SER A 85 -23.80 7.16 -14.09
N GLN A 86 -23.24 8.15 -14.79
CA GLN A 86 -23.86 9.37 -15.32
C GLN A 86 -24.33 10.45 -14.33
N GLY A 87 -23.55 11.51 -14.26
CA GLY A 87 -23.95 12.83 -13.77
C GLY A 87 -23.91 13.05 -12.26
N ASP A 88 -24.06 12.03 -11.46
CA ASP A 88 -23.80 12.06 -10.03
C ASP A 88 -22.47 11.35 -9.74
N ASN A 89 -21.41 12.10 -9.61
CA ASN A 89 -20.11 11.62 -9.10
C ASN A 89 -20.22 11.18 -7.63
N GLN A 90 -21.30 10.52 -7.24
CA GLN A 90 -21.60 10.14 -5.87
C GLN A 90 -21.58 8.62 -5.77
N GLY A 91 -20.42 8.04 -5.50
CA GLY A 91 -20.35 6.70 -4.98
C GLY A 91 -20.76 6.69 -3.50
N VAL A 92 -21.35 5.61 -3.07
CA VAL A 92 -21.74 5.40 -1.68
C VAL A 92 -20.92 4.25 -1.13
N LEU A 93 -20.24 4.48 -0.03
CA LEU A 93 -19.56 3.44 0.74
C LEU A 93 -20.57 2.83 1.71
N ARG A 94 -20.81 1.52 1.60
CA ARG A 94 -21.70 0.77 2.49
C ARG A 94 -21.00 -0.50 2.97
N ALA A 95 -21.39 -0.99 4.12
CA ALA A 95 -20.89 -2.25 4.66
C ALA A 95 -22.06 -3.09 5.20
N PHE A 96 -22.00 -4.40 4.97
CA PHE A 96 -23.05 -5.34 5.42
C PHE A 96 -22.40 -6.51 6.14
N ASN A 97 -22.96 -6.90 7.26
CA ASN A 97 -22.58 -8.13 7.94
C ASN A 97 -23.01 -9.33 7.09
N VAL A 98 -22.08 -10.20 6.71
CA VAL A 98 -22.40 -11.32 5.78
C VAL A 98 -23.12 -12.47 6.45
N ASP A 99 -23.17 -12.54 7.77
CA ASP A 99 -23.91 -13.60 8.50
C ASP A 99 -25.37 -13.24 8.73
N THR A 100 -25.67 -11.95 8.92
CA THR A 100 -27.01 -11.46 9.28
C THR A 100 -27.66 -10.62 8.19
N GLY A 101 -26.86 -10.11 7.24
CA GLY A 101 -27.28 -9.15 6.23
C GLY A 101 -27.66 -7.78 6.81
N VAL A 102 -27.27 -7.47 8.04
CA VAL A 102 -27.48 -6.17 8.67
C VAL A 102 -26.49 -5.18 8.07
N GLU A 103 -27.01 -4.02 7.66
CA GLU A 103 -26.15 -2.92 7.23
C GLU A 103 -25.45 -2.32 8.44
N ALA A 104 -24.13 -2.17 8.35
CA ALA A 104 -23.33 -1.55 9.37
C ALA A 104 -23.44 -0.02 9.31
N THR A 105 -23.39 0.62 10.46
CA THR A 105 -23.33 2.08 10.56
C THR A 105 -21.90 2.55 10.32
N ILE A 106 -21.73 3.54 9.46
CA ILE A 106 -20.43 4.20 9.26
C ILE A 106 -20.51 5.57 9.93
N GLU A 107 -19.79 5.72 11.05
CA GLU A 107 -19.76 6.97 11.82
C GLU A 107 -19.03 8.08 11.05
N GLY A 108 -19.47 9.31 11.27
CA GLY A 108 -18.94 10.49 10.57
C GLY A 108 -19.56 10.72 9.19
N VAL A 109 -20.53 9.87 8.81
CA VAL A 109 -21.17 9.90 7.49
C VAL A 109 -22.68 9.78 7.64
N THR A 110 -23.44 10.72 7.09
CA THR A 110 -24.92 10.68 7.11
C THR A 110 -25.44 10.14 5.78
N GLY A 111 -26.14 8.99 5.82
CA GLY A 111 -26.83 8.43 4.65
C GLY A 111 -25.94 7.78 3.57
N GLY A 112 -24.82 7.18 4.00
CA GLY A 112 -23.77 6.69 3.13
C GLY A 112 -22.72 7.76 2.88
N TYR A 113 -21.48 7.34 2.63
CA TYR A 113 -20.40 8.29 2.34
C TYR A 113 -20.50 8.78 0.91
N ASN A 114 -20.82 10.06 0.75
CA ASN A 114 -20.81 10.70 -0.55
C ASN A 114 -19.37 10.98 -0.96
N ILE A 115 -18.90 10.26 -1.99
CA ILE A 115 -17.52 10.36 -2.49
C ILE A 115 -17.31 11.51 -3.50
N ASN A 116 -18.29 12.40 -3.64
CA ASN A 116 -18.17 13.58 -4.48
C ASN A 116 -17.10 14.52 -3.92
N ASN A 117 -16.13 14.85 -4.74
CA ASN A 117 -15.02 15.77 -4.41
C ASN A 117 -14.11 15.32 -3.25
N ASN A 118 -14.09 14.04 -2.92
CA ASN A 118 -13.18 13.49 -1.93
C ASN A 118 -12.24 12.42 -2.53
N TYR A 119 -11.48 11.77 -1.67
CA TYR A 119 -10.49 10.79 -2.06
C TYR A 119 -11.06 9.63 -2.90
N LEU A 120 -12.27 9.15 -2.62
CA LEU A 120 -12.90 8.02 -3.31
C LEU A 120 -13.53 8.37 -4.67
N ALA A 121 -13.52 9.64 -5.07
CA ALA A 121 -14.06 10.04 -6.36
C ALA A 121 -13.20 9.49 -7.51
N ILE A 122 -13.84 8.78 -8.44
CA ILE A 122 -13.23 8.20 -9.65
C ILE A 122 -13.77 8.89 -10.91
N PRO A 123 -13.09 8.81 -12.05
CA PRO A 123 -13.60 9.34 -13.30
C PRO A 123 -14.95 8.72 -13.68
N THR A 124 -15.84 9.52 -14.30
CA THR A 124 -17.11 9.07 -14.86
C THR A 124 -16.88 7.93 -15.86
N GLU A 125 -17.77 6.93 -15.86
CA GLU A 125 -17.72 5.74 -16.73
C GLU A 125 -16.59 4.73 -16.41
N SER A 126 -15.90 4.88 -15.27
CA SER A 126 -14.86 3.93 -14.82
C SER A 126 -15.44 2.95 -13.80
N ASP A 127 -14.98 1.71 -13.86
CA ASP A 127 -15.34 0.67 -12.89
C ASP A 127 -14.58 0.89 -11.58
N SER A 128 -15.28 1.02 -10.45
CA SER A 128 -14.65 1.27 -9.15
C SER A 128 -13.77 0.08 -8.72
N HIS A 129 -14.12 -1.15 -9.08
CA HIS A 129 -13.32 -2.33 -8.74
C HIS A 129 -11.94 -2.35 -9.40
N LYS A 130 -11.74 -1.66 -10.53
CA LYS A 130 -10.44 -1.53 -11.20
C LYS A 130 -9.57 -0.43 -10.62
N LEU A 131 -10.20 0.63 -10.10
CA LEU A 131 -9.53 1.86 -9.68
C LEU A 131 -9.41 2.00 -8.17
N LEU A 132 -10.24 1.31 -7.40
CA LEU A 132 -10.17 1.29 -5.95
C LEU A 132 -9.65 -0.07 -5.49
N LYS A 133 -8.68 -0.04 -4.58
CA LYS A 133 -8.13 -1.24 -3.94
C LYS A 133 -8.34 -1.16 -2.44
N ALA A 134 -8.69 -2.26 -1.80
CA ALA A 134 -8.83 -2.32 -0.36
C ALA A 134 -7.95 -3.41 0.23
N ARG A 135 -7.38 -3.12 1.39
CA ARG A 135 -6.60 -4.09 2.16
C ARG A 135 -6.92 -3.97 3.64
N THR A 136 -7.31 -5.09 4.25
CA THR A 136 -7.61 -5.15 5.68
C THR A 136 -6.37 -5.58 6.45
N LEU A 137 -6.09 -4.84 7.53
CA LEU A 137 -5.03 -5.13 8.48
C LEU A 137 -5.60 -4.97 9.90
N GLY A 138 -5.81 -6.08 10.60
CA GLY A 138 -6.45 -6.07 11.90
C GLY A 138 -7.88 -5.51 11.85
N ASP A 139 -8.13 -4.47 12.63
CA ASP A 139 -9.44 -3.82 12.72
C ASP A 139 -9.66 -2.73 11.66
N SER A 140 -8.65 -2.45 10.86
CA SER A 140 -8.66 -1.35 9.88
C SER A 140 -8.58 -1.87 8.44
N THR A 141 -9.39 -1.30 7.57
CA THR A 141 -9.36 -1.52 6.13
C THR A 141 -8.93 -0.22 5.44
N PHE A 142 -7.82 -0.28 4.72
CA PHE A 142 -7.31 0.85 3.94
C PHE A 142 -7.91 0.80 2.54
N ILE A 143 -8.36 1.94 2.04
CA ILE A 143 -8.97 2.07 0.71
C ILE A 143 -8.12 3.03 -0.11
N LEU A 144 -7.49 2.50 -1.15
CA LEU A 144 -6.63 3.22 -2.08
C LEU A 144 -7.40 3.58 -3.35
N ASN A 145 -7.28 4.83 -3.77
CA ASN A 145 -7.71 5.27 -5.10
C ASN A 145 -6.50 5.40 -6.02
N THR A 146 -6.40 4.51 -7.00
CA THR A 146 -5.26 4.44 -7.93
C THR A 146 -5.19 5.60 -8.92
N THR A 147 -6.20 6.47 -8.96
CA THR A 147 -6.22 7.66 -9.84
C THR A 147 -5.72 8.93 -9.15
N LYS A 148 -5.51 8.88 -7.84
CA LYS A 148 -5.09 10.06 -7.06
C LYS A 148 -3.58 10.16 -7.02
N THR A 149 -3.09 11.32 -7.42
CA THR A 149 -1.67 11.66 -7.29
C THR A 149 -1.39 12.10 -5.87
N VAL A 150 -0.38 11.49 -5.26
CA VAL A 150 0.03 11.83 -3.89
C VAL A 150 0.73 13.17 -3.85
N ALA A 151 0.38 14.01 -2.88
CA ALA A 151 0.95 15.34 -2.72
C ALA A 151 1.56 15.55 -1.32
N LYS A 152 2.50 16.48 -1.27
CA LYS A 152 3.01 16.99 0.00
C LYS A 152 1.95 17.88 0.65
N GLY A 153 1.91 17.90 1.97
CA GLY A 153 1.14 18.86 2.76
C GLY A 153 1.77 20.27 2.68
N THR A 154 1.03 21.24 3.13
CA THR A 154 1.46 22.65 3.13
C THR A 154 2.18 23.05 4.43
N GLU A 155 2.25 22.15 5.39
CA GLU A 155 2.88 22.41 6.67
C GLU A 155 4.40 22.38 6.52
N LYS A 156 5.05 23.43 7.03
CA LYS A 156 6.50 23.59 7.00
C LYS A 156 7.11 23.49 8.38
N SER A 157 8.37 23.07 8.39
CA SER A 157 9.21 23.13 9.58
C SER A 157 9.49 24.56 9.99
N GLU A 158 9.79 24.75 11.26
CA GLU A 158 10.18 26.05 11.76
C GLU A 158 11.58 26.44 11.24
N ALA A 159 11.76 27.72 10.99
CA ALA A 159 13.05 28.26 10.57
C ALA A 159 14.14 28.06 11.62
N LEU A 160 15.40 28.12 11.22
CA LEU A 160 16.52 28.23 12.16
C LEU A 160 16.41 29.53 12.97
N ASP A 161 17.00 29.47 14.14
CA ASP A 161 16.96 30.60 15.08
C ASP A 161 17.99 31.68 14.71
N LYS A 162 17.75 32.32 13.55
CA LYS A 162 18.67 33.29 12.96
C LYS A 162 18.74 34.63 13.70
N SER A 163 17.75 34.93 14.52
CA SER A 163 17.69 36.19 15.30
C SER A 163 18.27 36.08 16.69
N ARG A 164 18.66 34.90 17.14
CA ARG A 164 19.23 34.65 18.46
C ARG A 164 20.61 34.00 18.37
N ALA A 165 21.52 34.46 19.24
CA ALA A 165 22.79 33.81 19.47
C ALA A 165 22.94 33.44 20.96
N LEU A 166 23.54 32.30 21.22
CA LEU A 166 23.82 31.81 22.57
C LEU A 166 25.34 31.83 22.80
N VAL A 167 25.74 32.56 23.82
CA VAL A 167 27.13 32.71 24.21
C VAL A 167 27.33 32.11 25.60
N PHE A 168 28.40 31.34 25.79
CA PHE A 168 28.68 30.69 27.06
C PHE A 168 30.22 30.59 27.28
N ILE A 169 30.62 30.58 28.52
CA ILE A 169 32.03 30.50 28.86
C ILE A 169 32.46 29.04 29.01
N LYS A 170 33.37 28.60 28.14
CA LYS A 170 33.95 27.24 28.20
C LYS A 170 35.03 27.13 29.28
N GLN A 171 35.91 28.15 29.32
CA GLN A 171 37.00 28.20 30.26
C GLN A 171 37.32 29.63 30.66
N GLY A 172 37.57 29.89 31.96
CA GLY A 172 38.02 31.17 32.49
C GLY A 172 39.49 31.19 32.79
N ASP A 173 40.15 32.30 32.51
CA ASP A 173 41.55 32.54 32.88
C ASP A 173 41.78 34.02 33.15
N TYR A 174 42.86 34.33 33.84
CA TYR A 174 43.27 35.69 34.22
C TYR A 174 44.03 36.40 33.09
N GLY A 175 43.82 37.72 32.98
CA GLY A 175 44.52 38.55 31.98
C GLY A 175 44.14 38.20 30.53
N LYS A 176 42.96 37.59 30.30
CA LYS A 176 42.50 37.16 28.97
C LYS A 176 41.35 38.03 28.46
N LYS A 177 41.34 38.20 27.14
CA LYS A 177 40.29 38.92 26.44
C LYS A 177 39.13 37.93 26.11
N TYR A 178 37.89 38.36 26.34
CA TYR A 178 36.67 37.67 25.94
C TYR A 178 35.76 38.68 25.23
N GLY A 179 35.39 38.41 24.02
CA GLY A 179 34.61 39.37 23.24
C GLY A 179 33.81 38.78 22.08
N LEU A 180 32.95 39.61 21.57
CA LEU A 180 32.08 39.35 20.43
C LEU A 180 32.26 40.49 19.42
N LYS A 181 32.22 40.10 18.16
CA LYS A 181 32.28 40.99 17.03
C LYS A 181 30.97 40.84 16.25
N PHE A 182 30.31 41.93 15.98
CA PHE A 182 29.01 41.98 15.31
C PHE A 182 29.12 42.71 13.98
N SER A 183 28.41 42.19 12.97
CA SER A 183 28.01 43.02 11.83
C SER A 183 26.46 42.93 11.68
N GLU A 184 25.91 43.93 11.08
CA GLU A 184 24.46 43.97 10.96
C GLU A 184 23.90 42.86 10.03
N VAL A 185 24.64 42.53 8.98
CA VAL A 185 24.35 41.36 8.08
C VAL A 185 25.66 40.93 7.42
N GLY A 186 25.85 39.63 7.20
CA GLY A 186 26.95 39.07 6.42
C GLY A 186 28.17 38.60 7.22
N ARG A 187 29.08 37.91 6.58
CA ARG A 187 30.32 37.37 7.14
C ARG A 187 31.40 38.43 7.16
N PHE A 188 32.29 38.36 8.15
CA PHE A 188 33.27 39.41 8.34
C PHE A 188 34.44 39.34 7.37
N SER A 189 34.98 38.25 7.05
CA SER A 189 36.26 38.25 6.31
C SER A 189 36.15 37.69 4.91
N ASP A 190 35.22 36.79 4.65
CA ASP A 190 35.18 36.04 3.39
C ASP A 190 34.17 36.59 2.38
N ASP A 191 33.24 37.45 2.83
CA ASP A 191 32.22 38.08 1.99
C ASP A 191 32.41 39.58 1.77
N GLY A 192 33.57 40.10 2.07
CA GLY A 192 34.01 41.47 1.73
C GLY A 192 34.06 41.66 0.21
N ALA A 193 33.58 42.78 -0.27
CA ALA A 193 33.67 43.09 -1.69
C ALA A 193 35.14 43.15 -2.14
N THR A 194 35.42 42.57 -3.27
CA THR A 194 36.75 42.61 -3.90
C THR A 194 36.73 43.33 -5.23
N PHE A 195 37.74 44.08 -5.48
CA PHE A 195 37.90 44.96 -6.63
C PHE A 195 39.18 44.67 -7.36
N ALA A 196 39.16 44.62 -8.68
CA ALA A 196 40.36 44.70 -9.50
C ALA A 196 40.80 46.14 -9.69
N VAL A 197 42.06 46.44 -9.50
CA VAL A 197 42.60 47.81 -9.64
C VAL A 197 43.76 47.79 -10.62
N THR A 198 43.91 48.90 -11.34
CA THR A 198 45.03 49.13 -12.25
C THR A 198 45.65 50.46 -11.95
N TRP A 199 46.91 50.60 -12.22
CA TRP A 199 47.71 51.75 -11.87
C TRP A 199 48.27 52.42 -13.10
N GLU A 200 48.36 53.78 -13.09
CA GLU A 200 48.96 54.57 -14.11
C GLU A 200 50.08 55.41 -13.52
N ARG A 201 51.19 55.42 -14.17
CA ARG A 201 52.33 56.22 -13.73
C ARG A 201 52.12 57.71 -14.08
N VAL A 202 52.17 58.57 -13.11
CA VAL A 202 51.92 59.99 -13.26
C VAL A 202 53.22 60.75 -13.38
N SER A 203 54.24 60.46 -12.60
CA SER A 203 55.52 61.19 -12.61
C SER A 203 56.73 60.31 -12.34
N PHE A 204 57.87 60.74 -12.80
CA PHE A 204 59.13 60.07 -12.69
C PHE A 204 60.22 61.10 -12.35
N PHE A 205 61.01 60.85 -11.31
CA PHE A 205 62.15 61.65 -10.94
C PHE A 205 63.28 60.74 -10.40
N GLY A 206 64.27 60.53 -11.20
CA GLY A 206 65.35 59.54 -10.86
C GLY A 206 64.84 58.15 -10.83
N SER A 207 65.04 57.41 -9.76
CA SER A 207 64.46 56.08 -9.49
C SER A 207 63.10 56.11 -8.87
N LEU A 208 62.64 57.27 -8.43
CA LEU A 208 61.37 57.39 -7.70
C LEU A 208 60.24 57.69 -8.67
N GLN A 209 59.13 56.98 -8.49
CA GLN A 209 57.91 57.03 -9.29
C GLN A 209 56.69 57.27 -8.41
N LYS A 210 55.67 57.92 -9.01
CA LYS A 210 54.37 58.11 -8.42
C LYS A 210 53.33 57.54 -9.35
N TYR A 211 52.37 56.94 -8.77
CA TYR A 211 51.24 56.31 -9.48
C TYR A 211 49.91 56.85 -8.99
N GLU A 212 48.90 56.84 -9.89
CA GLU A 212 47.50 57.05 -9.58
C GLU A 212 46.72 55.77 -9.91
N LEU A 213 45.54 55.63 -9.30
CA LEU A 213 44.63 54.55 -9.62
C LEU A 213 44.04 54.81 -10.99
N ALA A 214 44.36 54.01 -11.99
CA ALA A 214 43.89 54.20 -13.36
C ALA A 214 42.48 53.74 -13.55
N SER A 215 42.13 52.57 -12.98
CA SER A 215 40.77 52.03 -13.01
C SER A 215 40.51 51.13 -11.78
N ILE A 216 39.21 51.01 -11.47
CA ILE A 216 38.71 50.06 -10.44
C ILE A 216 37.44 49.36 -11.02
N SER A 217 37.34 48.08 -10.83
CA SER A 217 36.17 47.31 -11.23
C SER A 217 35.83 46.22 -10.19
N ILE A 218 34.59 45.83 -10.06
CA ILE A 218 34.14 44.83 -9.11
C ILE A 218 34.54 43.46 -9.59
N ILE A 219 35.22 42.64 -8.74
CA ILE A 219 35.43 41.20 -8.92
C ILE A 219 34.28 40.46 -8.23
N ASP A 220 34.02 40.82 -6.95
CA ASP A 220 32.94 40.32 -6.13
C ASP A 220 32.32 41.47 -5.38
N GLY A 221 31.00 41.56 -5.36
CA GLY A 221 30.27 42.65 -4.69
C GLY A 221 30.19 42.50 -3.18
N GLY A 222 30.60 41.36 -2.64
CA GLY A 222 30.47 41.01 -1.22
C GLY A 222 29.00 41.02 -0.76
N SER A 223 28.80 41.00 0.53
CA SER A 223 27.47 41.05 1.15
C SER A 223 27.48 41.82 2.46
N GLY A 224 26.31 42.19 2.99
CA GLY A 224 26.22 42.82 4.30
C GLY A 224 26.46 44.32 4.33
N TYR A 225 26.35 45.01 3.21
CA TYR A 225 26.51 46.46 3.16
C TYR A 225 25.17 47.15 3.36
N ASN A 226 25.19 48.21 4.13
CA ASN A 226 24.05 49.16 4.22
C ASN A 226 23.92 49.93 2.92
N VAL A 227 22.69 50.20 2.45
CA VAL A 227 22.43 50.92 1.21
C VAL A 227 23.06 52.33 1.22
N ASP A 228 23.15 52.95 2.40
CA ASP A 228 23.72 54.31 2.57
C ASP A 228 25.21 54.28 2.96
N ALA A 229 25.81 53.09 3.09
CA ALA A 229 27.20 52.99 3.48
C ALA A 229 28.14 53.25 2.30
N THR A 230 29.22 53.97 2.61
CA THR A 230 30.38 54.12 1.72
C THR A 230 31.51 53.26 2.30
N PRO A 231 31.64 51.99 1.92
CA PRO A 231 32.67 51.13 2.49
C PRO A 231 34.09 51.66 2.15
N SER A 232 34.94 51.63 3.14
CA SER A 232 36.35 51.98 2.96
C SER A 232 37.08 50.88 2.23
N LEU A 233 37.77 51.19 1.15
CA LEU A 233 38.59 50.22 0.43
C LEU A 233 39.99 50.16 1.05
N ASP A 234 40.43 48.92 1.25
CA ASP A 234 41.77 48.55 1.72
C ASP A 234 42.60 48.09 0.51
N PHE A 235 43.72 48.76 0.32
CA PHE A 235 44.72 48.45 -0.71
C PHE A 235 45.91 47.68 -0.13
N GLY A 236 45.86 47.23 1.15
CA GLY A 236 46.97 46.69 1.92
C GLY A 236 47.92 47.75 2.41
N ASP A 237 49.07 47.29 2.90
CA ASP A 237 50.10 48.15 3.50
C ASP A 237 50.87 48.96 2.45
N PHE A 238 50.74 48.68 1.19
CA PHE A 238 51.36 49.37 0.07
C PHE A 238 50.27 49.63 -1.04
N PRO A 239 50.23 50.80 -1.70
CA PRO A 239 51.20 51.92 -1.58
C PRO A 239 50.90 52.90 -0.42
N VAL A 240 51.93 53.62 0.03
CA VAL A 240 51.75 54.83 0.85
C VAL A 240 51.18 55.94 -0.01
N TRP A 241 50.17 56.62 0.50
CA TRP A 241 49.47 57.64 -0.24
C TRP A 241 49.90 59.06 0.14
N ASP A 242 50.19 59.94 -0.87
CA ASP A 242 50.18 61.39 -0.69
C ASP A 242 48.75 61.94 -0.66
N GLU A 243 47.87 61.41 -1.55
CA GLU A 243 46.46 61.69 -1.62
C GLU A 243 45.73 60.37 -1.90
N ARG A 244 44.78 59.99 -1.05
CA ARG A 244 44.01 58.75 -1.23
C ARG A 244 42.99 58.91 -2.34
N PRO A 245 42.68 57.90 -3.13
CA PRO A 245 41.64 57.93 -4.12
C PRO A 245 40.27 58.10 -3.47
N GLU A 246 39.40 58.87 -4.15
CA GLU A 246 38.02 58.99 -3.78
C GLU A 246 37.20 58.08 -4.67
N ILE A 247 36.53 57.12 -4.03
CA ILE A 247 35.77 56.06 -4.73
C ILE A 247 34.36 56.05 -4.15
N VAL A 248 33.38 56.08 -5.04
CA VAL A 248 31.94 55.96 -4.68
C VAL A 248 31.44 54.60 -5.11
N THR A 249 30.85 53.89 -4.18
CA THR A 249 30.23 52.57 -4.43
C THR A 249 28.72 52.69 -4.51
N THR A 250 28.10 51.86 -5.32
CA THR A 250 26.63 51.74 -5.38
C THR A 250 26.28 50.38 -4.76
N VAL A 251 25.45 50.40 -3.74
CA VAL A 251 24.95 49.22 -3.05
C VAL A 251 23.55 48.90 -3.54
N THR A 252 23.31 47.66 -3.91
CA THR A 252 21.95 47.19 -4.24
C THR A 252 21.57 46.15 -3.18
N LEU A 253 20.34 46.26 -2.65
CA LEU A 253 19.85 45.30 -1.64
C LEU A 253 19.52 43.98 -2.29
N SER A 254 20.02 42.88 -1.71
CA SER A 254 19.62 41.50 -2.08
C SER A 254 18.23 41.19 -1.51
N ASP A 255 17.89 41.75 -0.33
CA ASP A 255 16.54 41.74 0.25
C ASP A 255 16.04 43.17 0.42
N PRO A 256 15.04 43.62 -0.37
CA PRO A 256 14.48 45.00 -0.29
C PRO A 256 13.92 45.36 1.11
N SER A 257 13.64 44.35 1.93
CA SER A 257 13.11 44.54 3.30
C SER A 257 14.20 44.75 4.34
N ASP A 258 15.47 44.51 4.00
CA ASP A 258 16.61 44.65 4.88
C ASP A 258 17.65 45.64 4.33
N ALA A 259 17.75 46.80 4.97
CA ALA A 259 18.67 47.86 4.57
C ALA A 259 20.16 47.44 4.60
N ASN A 260 20.48 46.34 5.29
CA ASN A 260 21.85 45.84 5.44
C ASN A 260 22.10 44.56 4.59
N SER A 261 21.20 44.20 3.71
CA SER A 261 21.37 43.10 2.77
C SER A 261 22.12 43.49 1.48
N GLY A 262 22.84 44.55 1.50
CA GLY A 262 23.43 45.15 0.31
C GLY A 262 24.63 44.43 -0.24
N VAL A 263 24.69 44.38 -1.56
CA VAL A 263 25.81 43.97 -2.39
C VAL A 263 26.31 45.14 -3.18
N ILE A 264 27.64 45.33 -3.25
CA ILE A 264 28.19 46.44 -4.08
C ILE A 264 28.07 46.02 -5.54
N THR A 265 27.22 46.74 -6.28
CA THR A 265 26.92 46.49 -7.71
C THR A 265 27.52 47.50 -8.64
N GLY A 266 28.01 48.64 -8.11
CA GLY A 266 28.66 49.66 -8.87
C GLY A 266 29.84 50.31 -8.13
N VAL A 267 30.88 50.67 -8.84
CA VAL A 267 32.02 51.38 -8.34
C VAL A 267 32.41 52.47 -9.33
N THR A 268 32.62 53.70 -8.80
CA THR A 268 33.02 54.84 -9.60
C THR A 268 34.21 55.53 -8.95
N LEU A 269 35.28 55.68 -9.71
CA LEU A 269 36.48 56.39 -9.30
C LEU A 269 36.24 57.89 -9.52
N VAL A 270 36.09 58.65 -8.44
CA VAL A 270 35.85 60.10 -8.47
C VAL A 270 37.17 60.88 -8.53
N ASN A 271 38.10 60.45 -7.67
CA ASN A 271 39.48 60.96 -7.67
C ASN A 271 40.45 59.81 -7.66
N LYS A 272 41.44 59.83 -8.55
CA LYS A 272 42.41 58.78 -8.75
C LYS A 272 43.40 58.63 -7.58
N GLY A 273 43.49 59.60 -6.72
CA GLY A 273 44.52 59.65 -5.67
C GLY A 273 45.93 59.73 -6.23
N LEU A 274 46.90 59.80 -5.34
CA LEU A 274 48.32 59.87 -5.72
C LEU A 274 49.12 59.13 -4.68
N THR A 275 49.98 58.24 -5.11
CA THR A 275 50.92 57.55 -4.19
C THR A 275 52.04 58.50 -3.76
N ALA A 276 52.58 58.29 -2.56
CA ALA A 276 53.87 58.80 -2.18
C ALA A 276 54.97 58.29 -3.13
N PRO A 277 56.04 59.01 -3.37
CA PRO A 277 57.14 58.56 -4.22
C PRO A 277 57.76 57.26 -3.69
N PHE A 278 57.90 56.24 -4.54
CA PHE A 278 58.58 55.00 -4.20
C PHE A 278 59.54 54.54 -5.32
N ASP A 279 60.47 53.66 -5.02
CA ASP A 279 61.46 53.17 -5.99
C ASP A 279 60.82 52.36 -7.09
N SER A 280 61.34 52.45 -8.30
CA SER A 280 60.90 51.69 -9.46
C SER A 280 60.90 50.19 -9.25
N ASP A 281 61.77 49.66 -8.39
CA ASP A 281 61.88 48.26 -8.09
C ASP A 281 60.70 47.73 -7.27
N LEU A 282 59.92 48.60 -6.66
CA LEU A 282 58.74 48.29 -5.87
C LEU A 282 57.43 48.35 -6.66
N VAL A 283 57.48 48.64 -7.93
CA VAL A 283 56.25 48.74 -8.81
C VAL A 283 55.48 47.40 -8.85
N SER A 284 56.18 46.30 -8.77
CA SER A 284 55.59 44.97 -8.66
C SER A 284 54.82 44.70 -7.38
N ASN A 285 54.98 45.55 -6.36
CA ASN A 285 54.27 45.45 -5.07
C ASN A 285 52.96 46.27 -5.07
N LEU A 286 52.64 47.01 -6.14
CA LEU A 286 51.36 47.67 -6.27
C LEU A 286 50.25 46.57 -6.31
N PRO A 287 49.23 46.64 -5.46
CA PRO A 287 48.17 45.65 -5.42
C PRO A 287 47.36 45.67 -6.73
N ASP A 288 47.00 44.52 -7.21
CA ASP A 288 46.07 44.32 -8.30
C ASP A 288 44.61 44.19 -7.83
N ARG A 289 44.41 44.17 -6.49
CA ARG A 289 43.13 44.06 -5.80
C ARG A 289 43.02 45.03 -4.65
N ALA A 290 41.81 45.44 -4.34
CA ALA A 290 41.42 46.15 -3.14
C ALA A 290 40.19 45.44 -2.51
N ASP A 291 40.12 45.42 -1.21
CA ASP A 291 39.07 44.74 -0.46
C ASP A 291 38.28 45.78 0.37
N ALA A 292 36.97 45.56 0.54
CA ALA A 292 36.19 46.38 1.45
C ALA A 292 35.42 45.48 2.41
N SER A 293 35.62 45.68 3.69
CA SER A 293 34.89 44.93 4.72
C SER A 293 33.65 45.69 5.17
N PRO A 294 32.54 45.01 5.45
CA PRO A 294 31.40 45.66 6.07
C PRO A 294 31.73 46.22 7.46
N PRO A 295 31.02 47.28 7.91
CA PRO A 295 31.23 47.83 9.24
C PRO A 295 30.92 46.79 10.34
N HIS A 296 31.71 46.75 11.39
CA HIS A 296 31.54 45.86 12.52
C HIS A 296 31.68 46.60 13.84
N GLU A 297 31.10 46.01 14.89
CA GLU A 297 31.21 46.47 16.26
C GLU A 297 31.84 45.40 17.13
N GLU A 298 32.91 45.72 17.89
CA GLU A 298 33.54 44.80 18.85
C GLU A 298 33.14 45.19 20.27
N VAL A 299 32.67 44.20 21.02
CA VAL A 299 32.36 44.34 22.42
C VAL A 299 33.19 43.30 23.19
N PHE A 300 34.01 43.70 24.13
CA PHE A 300 34.87 42.82 24.86
C PHE A 300 35.16 43.26 26.29
N ILE A 301 35.60 42.33 27.08
CA ILE A 301 36.22 42.51 28.39
C ILE A 301 37.60 41.87 28.43
N VAL A 302 38.47 42.42 29.29
CA VAL A 302 39.73 41.76 29.65
C VAL A 302 39.65 41.43 31.13
N THR A 303 39.82 40.14 31.49
CA THR A 303 39.81 39.72 32.89
C THR A 303 40.98 40.33 33.64
N GLU A 304 40.83 40.53 34.96
CA GLU A 304 41.93 41.03 35.81
C GLU A 304 43.15 40.11 35.82
N ASP A 305 44.33 40.67 36.01
CA ASP A 305 45.58 39.89 36.12
C ASP A 305 45.62 39.14 37.47
N ALA A 306 46.17 37.96 37.46
CA ALA A 306 46.36 37.12 38.64
C ALA A 306 47.21 37.79 39.74
N ASN A 307 48.06 38.74 39.36
CA ASN A 307 48.96 39.48 40.24
C ASN A 307 48.37 40.74 40.85
N GLY A 308 47.18 41.16 40.49
CA GLY A 308 46.49 42.34 41.06
C GLY A 308 46.17 42.13 42.53
N GLY A 309 46.68 43.01 43.39
CA GLY A 309 46.65 42.91 44.86
C GLY A 309 45.31 43.04 45.59
N ALA A 310 44.19 42.78 44.96
CA ALA A 310 42.88 42.74 45.59
C ALA A 310 42.49 41.28 45.94
N LYS A 311 41.89 41.15 47.11
CA LYS A 311 41.34 39.90 47.58
C LYS A 311 40.19 39.47 46.67
N GLU A 312 40.15 38.21 46.30
CA GLU A 312 39.04 37.54 45.66
C GLU A 312 38.75 37.97 44.21
N LYS A 313 39.77 38.03 43.38
CA LYS A 313 39.58 38.02 41.91
C LYS A 313 39.24 36.61 41.47
N VAL A 314 38.12 36.47 40.86
CA VAL A 314 37.65 35.13 40.39
C VAL A 314 37.37 35.21 38.91
N ALA A 315 38.27 34.64 38.11
CA ALA A 315 38.08 34.48 36.66
C ALA A 315 37.28 33.19 36.37
N ASP A 316 36.15 33.01 37.04
CA ASP A 316 35.22 31.89 36.77
C ASP A 316 34.26 32.22 35.63
N SER A 317 33.63 31.18 35.07
CA SER A 317 32.69 31.31 33.96
C SER A 317 31.53 32.26 34.27
N THR A 318 31.02 32.26 35.51
CA THR A 318 29.87 33.10 35.90
C THR A 318 30.26 34.57 35.96
N ASN A 319 31.40 34.90 36.50
CA ASN A 319 31.87 36.29 36.58
C ASN A 319 32.25 36.83 35.20
N ILE A 320 32.89 36.07 34.35
CA ILE A 320 33.21 36.43 32.96
C ILE A 320 31.93 36.69 32.18
N ALA A 321 30.92 35.81 32.29
CA ALA A 321 29.62 36.00 31.62
C ALA A 321 28.90 37.26 32.16
N ASN A 322 28.94 37.52 33.46
CA ASN A 322 28.37 38.74 34.05
C ASN A 322 29.05 40.00 33.51
N GLU A 323 30.38 40.04 33.47
CA GLU A 323 31.11 41.24 33.00
C GLU A 323 30.91 41.43 31.47
N LEU A 324 30.92 40.34 30.67
CA LEU A 324 30.63 40.45 29.24
C LEU A 324 29.19 40.92 29.00
N HIS A 325 28.22 40.40 29.75
CA HIS A 325 26.84 40.89 29.69
C HIS A 325 26.74 42.39 30.02
N ARG A 326 27.49 42.87 31.04
CA ARG A 326 27.55 44.31 31.36
C ARG A 326 28.10 45.09 30.20
N ALA A 327 29.20 44.64 29.58
CA ALA A 327 29.74 45.32 28.40
C ALA A 327 28.73 45.36 27.22
N LEU A 328 28.02 44.30 26.95
CA LEU A 328 26.98 44.20 25.94
C LEU A 328 25.73 45.04 26.26
N THR A 329 25.53 45.39 27.49
CA THR A 329 24.45 46.35 27.91
C THR A 329 24.94 47.78 28.13
N GLY A 330 26.16 48.06 27.71
CA GLY A 330 26.75 49.43 27.79
C GLY A 330 27.26 49.80 29.18
N LEU A 331 27.38 48.83 30.09
CA LEU A 331 27.83 49.05 31.45
C LEU A 331 29.31 48.68 31.58
N GLY A 332 30.08 49.59 32.11
CA GLY A 332 31.53 49.33 32.37
C GLY A 332 31.77 48.16 33.31
N PRO A 333 32.96 47.55 33.27
CA PRO A 333 33.30 46.40 34.10
C PRO A 333 33.47 46.79 35.58
N THR A 334 33.26 45.79 36.42
CA THR A 334 33.60 45.94 37.86
C THR A 334 35.11 45.70 38.05
N SER A 335 35.79 46.58 38.75
CA SER A 335 37.24 46.58 38.92
C SER A 335 37.79 45.32 39.60
N ASN A 336 36.93 44.47 40.14
CA ASN A 336 37.33 43.22 40.79
C ASN A 336 37.43 42.05 39.83
N TYR A 337 36.85 42.14 38.62
CA TYR A 337 36.75 41.03 37.68
C TYR A 337 37.31 41.30 36.28
N ALA A 338 37.23 42.56 35.85
CA ALA A 338 37.78 42.94 34.53
C ALA A 338 38.57 44.27 34.61
N SER A 339 39.69 44.35 33.90
CA SER A 339 40.63 45.46 33.90
C SER A 339 40.35 46.47 32.78
N SER A 340 39.73 46.03 31.71
CA SER A 340 39.34 46.91 30.60
C SER A 340 38.15 46.29 29.83
N SER A 341 37.50 47.13 29.06
CA SER A 341 36.39 46.71 28.20
C SER A 341 36.25 47.63 26.98
N SER A 342 35.62 47.08 25.90
CA SER A 342 34.91 47.83 24.89
C SER A 342 33.42 47.64 25.11
N LEU A 343 32.65 48.69 25.17
CA LEU A 343 31.25 48.67 25.50
C LEU A 343 30.40 48.73 24.23
N ALA A 344 29.25 48.07 24.28
CA ALA A 344 28.24 48.18 23.21
C ALA A 344 27.79 49.61 22.98
N SER A 345 27.58 49.98 21.72
CA SER A 345 27.06 51.26 21.28
C SER A 345 25.59 51.44 21.66
N SER A 346 25.12 52.72 21.62
CA SER A 346 23.71 52.99 21.83
C SER A 346 22.85 52.33 20.77
N ASP A 347 23.33 52.18 19.56
CA ASP A 347 22.59 51.59 18.43
C ASP A 347 22.49 50.05 18.63
N PHE A 348 23.55 49.41 19.08
CA PHE A 348 23.46 47.99 19.47
C PHE A 348 22.45 47.78 20.58
N ILE A 349 22.51 48.58 21.67
CA ILE A 349 21.58 48.43 22.79
C ILE A 349 20.10 48.65 22.37
N ALA A 350 19.85 49.54 21.40
CA ALA A 350 18.54 49.77 20.89
C ALA A 350 17.99 48.61 20.04
N ASN A 351 18.86 47.92 19.27
CA ASN A 351 18.51 46.90 18.32
C ASN A 351 18.56 45.45 18.85
N TYR A 352 19.31 45.25 19.95
CA TYR A 352 19.50 43.90 20.54
C TYR A 352 19.03 43.85 21.99
N THR A 353 18.37 42.76 22.33
CA THR A 353 18.08 42.41 23.71
C THR A 353 19.09 41.36 24.20
N VAL A 354 19.84 41.73 25.24
CA VAL A 354 20.83 40.82 25.84
C VAL A 354 20.34 40.35 27.20
N THR A 355 20.26 39.01 27.36
CA THR A 355 19.76 38.39 28.58
C THR A 355 20.79 37.43 29.17
N LEU A 356 21.12 37.59 30.45
CA LEU A 356 21.96 36.65 31.18
C LEU A 356 21.10 35.61 31.90
N LYS A 357 21.38 34.36 31.68
CA LYS A 357 20.74 33.18 32.31
C LYS A 357 21.77 32.16 32.69
N ASP A 358 21.89 31.88 33.99
CA ASP A 358 22.75 30.81 34.55
C ASP A 358 24.17 30.73 33.95
N GLY A 359 24.82 31.87 33.76
CA GLY A 359 26.16 31.95 33.20
C GLY A 359 26.23 31.88 31.67
N SER A 360 25.09 31.87 30.99
CA SER A 360 25.01 31.97 29.54
C SER A 360 24.38 33.31 29.15
N ILE A 361 24.77 33.85 27.99
CA ILE A 361 24.27 35.12 27.46
C ILE A 361 23.49 34.80 26.21
N ILE A 362 22.21 35.21 26.19
CA ILE A 362 21.34 35.12 25.02
C ILE A 362 21.27 36.54 24.41
N ILE A 363 21.67 36.62 23.13
CA ILE A 363 21.61 37.86 22.35
C ILE A 363 20.53 37.70 21.31
N GLN A 364 19.55 38.57 21.34
CA GLN A 364 18.42 38.53 20.39
C GLN A 364 18.31 39.86 19.66
N ARG A 365 18.27 39.81 18.34
CA ARG A 365 17.94 40.97 17.51
C ARG A 365 16.43 41.26 17.56
N ASN A 366 16.06 42.46 17.91
CA ASN A 366 14.68 42.82 18.24
C ASN A 366 13.71 42.80 17.05
N ASP A 367 14.22 42.98 15.84
CA ASP A 367 13.41 42.97 14.58
C ASP A 367 13.23 41.54 14.02
N GLY A 368 13.81 40.50 14.66
CA GLY A 368 13.71 39.11 14.24
C GLY A 368 14.54 38.74 13.02
N LYS A 369 15.33 39.67 12.49
CA LYS A 369 16.18 39.42 11.33
C LYS A 369 17.48 38.70 11.74
N ASP A 370 18.15 38.24 10.72
CA ASP A 370 19.46 37.63 10.83
C ASP A 370 20.56 38.65 11.17
N PHE A 371 21.62 38.20 11.82
CA PHE A 371 22.80 38.98 12.10
C PHE A 371 24.05 38.09 12.15
N TYR A 372 25.19 38.71 11.96
CA TYR A 372 26.44 37.99 12.10
C TYR A 372 27.10 38.28 13.46
N VAL A 373 27.56 37.25 14.11
CA VAL A 373 28.30 37.38 15.36
C VAL A 373 29.46 36.39 15.38
N GLU A 374 30.62 36.83 15.78
CA GLU A 374 31.84 36.03 15.95
C GLU A 374 32.36 36.18 17.36
N ALA A 375 32.73 35.03 17.97
CA ALA A 375 33.35 35.03 19.28
C ALA A 375 34.89 35.02 19.16
N PHE A 376 35.54 35.82 19.93
CA PHE A 376 37.02 35.79 20.05
C PHE A 376 37.45 35.80 21.50
N ASP A 377 38.54 35.10 21.79
CA ASP A 377 39.12 35.04 23.14
C ASP A 377 40.64 35.02 23.10
N GLY A 378 41.24 35.31 24.25
CA GLY A 378 42.69 35.23 24.43
C GLY A 378 43.20 33.81 24.69
N LEU A 379 42.40 32.77 24.43
CA LEU A 379 42.66 31.34 24.66
C LEU A 379 42.57 30.49 23.40
N ASN A 380 42.71 31.12 22.22
CA ASN A 380 42.61 30.45 20.92
C ASN A 380 41.29 29.68 20.69
N GLY A 381 40.15 30.28 21.03
CA GLY A 381 38.82 29.71 20.84
C GLY A 381 38.37 28.71 21.90
N SER A 382 39.21 28.46 22.93
CA SER A 382 38.86 27.52 24.01
C SER A 382 38.15 28.17 25.20
N GLY A 383 38.09 29.49 25.28
CA GLY A 383 37.51 30.26 26.39
C GLY A 383 36.04 30.60 26.23
N LEU A 384 35.62 30.97 25.03
CA LEU A 384 34.28 31.45 24.72
C LEU A 384 33.61 30.52 23.72
N GLY A 385 32.40 30.10 24.03
CA GLY A 385 31.54 29.35 23.11
C GLY A 385 30.46 30.24 22.55
N LEU A 386 30.16 30.09 21.24
CA LEU A 386 29.10 30.77 20.52
C LEU A 386 28.33 29.75 19.70
N VAL A 387 27.02 29.82 19.79
CA VAL A 387 26.12 29.09 18.92
C VAL A 387 25.14 30.05 18.30
N HIS A 388 25.17 30.15 16.97
CA HIS A 388 24.27 30.98 16.19
C HIS A 388 24.02 30.30 14.83
N LYS A 389 22.79 29.89 14.55
CA LYS A 389 22.37 29.16 13.33
C LYS A 389 23.09 27.83 13.11
N GLU A 390 24.40 27.81 13.16
CA GLU A 390 25.23 26.65 12.81
C GLU A 390 26.39 26.44 13.79
N THR A 391 26.88 25.23 13.83
CA THR A 391 28.03 24.81 14.61
C THR A 391 28.83 23.76 13.83
N GLY A 392 30.15 23.65 14.12
CA GLY A 392 30.97 22.63 13.44
C GLY A 392 30.81 21.21 13.98
N ALA A 393 30.42 21.05 15.25
CA ALA A 393 30.24 19.72 15.84
C ALA A 393 29.23 19.74 16.99
N LEU A 394 28.63 18.58 17.25
CA LEU A 394 27.73 18.38 18.41
C LEU A 394 28.46 18.65 19.75
N SER A 395 29.76 18.35 19.82
CA SER A 395 30.60 18.59 21.00
C SER A 395 30.74 20.06 21.37
N ASP A 396 30.48 20.98 20.42
CA ASP A 396 30.61 22.42 20.65
C ASP A 396 29.33 23.02 21.25
N LEU A 397 28.26 22.24 21.32
CA LEU A 397 26.96 22.68 21.83
C LEU A 397 26.95 22.61 23.38
N PRO A 398 26.38 23.65 24.03
CA PRO A 398 26.28 23.66 25.48
C PRO A 398 25.16 22.72 25.99
N VAL A 399 25.31 22.30 27.26
CA VAL A 399 24.29 21.52 27.97
C VAL A 399 23.08 22.35 28.47
N ARG A 400 23.15 23.67 28.32
CA ARG A 400 22.09 24.64 28.69
C ARG A 400 21.83 25.57 27.54
N ALA A 401 20.56 25.63 27.12
CA ALA A 401 20.12 26.50 26.05
C ALA A 401 18.63 26.87 26.23
N PRO A 402 18.11 27.83 25.44
CA PRO A 402 16.68 28.06 25.34
C PRO A 402 15.96 26.85 24.79
N ASP A 403 14.79 26.52 25.34
CA ASP A 403 13.94 25.46 24.80
C ASP A 403 13.54 25.78 23.36
N GLY A 404 13.56 24.78 22.48
CA GLY A 404 13.24 24.93 21.07
C GLY A 404 14.34 25.62 20.23
N PHE A 405 15.51 25.94 20.80
CA PHE A 405 16.61 26.57 20.05
C PHE A 405 17.13 25.62 18.97
N ARG A 406 17.21 26.10 17.70
CA ARG A 406 17.53 25.27 16.53
C ARG A 406 18.85 25.69 15.89
N VAL A 407 19.67 24.71 15.55
CA VAL A 407 20.98 24.89 14.92
C VAL A 407 21.21 23.86 13.84
N ALA A 408 21.97 24.22 12.82
CA ALA A 408 22.55 23.29 11.86
C ALA A 408 23.92 22.84 12.37
N VAL A 409 24.20 21.56 12.30
CA VAL A 409 25.55 21.01 12.50
C VAL A 409 26.11 20.71 11.13
N ARG A 410 27.16 21.42 10.76
CA ARG A 410 27.84 21.24 9.48
C ARG A 410 28.69 20.00 9.52
N GLY A 411 28.48 19.11 8.61
CA GLY A 411 29.31 17.93 8.43
C GLY A 411 30.72 18.30 7.97
N ASP A 412 31.65 17.41 8.17
CA ASP A 412 33.03 17.55 7.65
C ASP A 412 33.05 17.13 6.18
N VAL A 413 33.22 18.10 5.29
CA VAL A 413 33.30 17.87 3.83
C VAL A 413 34.44 16.90 3.46
N ASP A 414 35.54 16.93 4.19
CA ASP A 414 36.67 16.04 3.97
C ASP A 414 36.39 14.61 4.45
N ALA A 415 35.50 14.46 5.45
CA ALA A 415 35.04 13.16 5.95
C ALA A 415 33.76 12.65 5.20
N ASN A 416 33.22 13.42 4.28
CA ASN A 416 31.96 13.14 3.58
C ASN A 416 30.77 12.92 4.55
N GLU A 417 30.73 13.73 5.59
CA GLU A 417 29.65 13.78 6.56
C GLU A 417 28.57 14.78 6.11
N ASP A 418 27.31 14.37 6.15
CA ASP A 418 26.17 15.20 5.80
C ASP A 418 25.82 16.20 6.90
N ASP A 419 25.31 17.36 6.52
CA ASP A 419 24.71 18.33 7.44
C ASP A 419 23.49 17.72 8.14
N TYR A 420 23.28 18.06 9.41
CA TYR A 420 22.07 17.69 10.14
C TYR A 420 21.63 18.81 11.08
N TYR A 421 20.38 18.76 11.51
CA TYR A 421 19.76 19.82 12.28
C TYR A 421 19.42 19.33 13.67
N LEU A 422 19.62 20.19 14.68
CA LEU A 422 19.32 19.90 16.07
C LEU A 422 18.36 20.95 16.66
N ARG A 423 17.54 20.50 17.58
CA ARG A 423 16.71 21.32 18.43
C ARG A 423 17.01 21.00 19.89
N PHE A 424 17.11 22.04 20.71
CA PHE A 424 17.29 21.86 22.14
C PHE A 424 15.97 21.60 22.85
N GLU A 425 15.93 20.62 23.71
CA GLU A 425 14.82 20.30 24.58
C GLU A 425 15.25 20.49 26.03
N ALA A 426 14.73 21.53 26.69
CA ALA A 426 15.03 21.80 28.06
C ALA A 426 14.28 20.81 29.00
N ASN A 427 14.97 20.35 30.04
CA ASN A 427 14.34 19.49 31.03
C ASN A 427 13.20 20.24 31.75
N ASP A 428 12.19 19.49 32.19
CA ASP A 428 11.07 19.99 32.99
C ASP A 428 10.22 21.10 32.33
N GLY A 429 10.32 21.27 30.99
CA GLY A 429 9.55 22.28 30.25
C GLY A 429 9.94 23.72 30.58
N LEU A 430 11.17 23.94 31.02
CA LEU A 430 11.70 25.26 31.30
C LEU A 430 12.02 26.00 29.98
N ALA A 431 11.73 27.28 29.93
CA ALA A 431 12.06 28.10 28.76
C ALA A 431 13.57 28.25 28.50
N PHE A 432 14.40 27.98 29.53
CA PHE A 432 15.86 27.94 29.47
C PHE A 432 16.34 27.05 30.63
N GLY A 433 17.27 26.15 30.38
CA GLY A 433 17.81 25.26 31.41
C GLY A 433 18.74 24.20 30.86
N GLU A 434 19.03 23.21 31.72
CA GLU A 434 19.70 21.99 31.26
C GLU A 434 18.77 21.13 30.42
N GLY A 435 19.31 20.47 29.40
CA GLY A 435 18.54 19.65 28.51
C GLY A 435 19.38 18.84 27.53
N GLY A 436 18.77 18.39 26.45
CA GLY A 436 19.40 17.62 25.40
C GLY A 436 19.21 18.23 24.02
N TRP A 437 20.17 17.98 23.14
CA TRP A 437 20.05 18.30 21.73
C TRP A 437 19.50 17.07 21.01
N VAL A 438 18.34 17.21 20.37
CA VAL A 438 17.66 16.18 19.61
C VAL A 438 17.68 16.52 18.12
N GLU A 439 17.71 15.50 17.26
CA GLU A 439 17.65 15.72 15.83
C GLU A 439 16.34 16.41 15.44
N SER A 440 16.40 17.26 14.44
CA SER A 440 15.28 18.08 13.95
C SER A 440 15.27 18.13 12.43
N VAL A 441 14.16 18.61 11.86
CA VAL A 441 14.05 18.87 10.43
C VAL A 441 14.77 20.18 10.06
N GLY A 442 15.34 20.22 8.87
CA GLY A 442 15.88 21.44 8.29
C GLY A 442 14.83 22.55 8.18
N PRO A 443 15.25 23.82 8.04
CA PRO A 443 14.37 24.99 8.06
C PRO A 443 13.47 25.08 6.82
N ASP A 444 12.25 25.58 7.00
CA ASP A 444 11.28 25.94 5.93
C ASP A 444 10.91 24.81 4.95
N LEU A 445 11.13 23.57 5.33
CA LEU A 445 10.83 22.38 4.52
C LEU A 445 9.42 21.85 4.78
N GLU A 446 8.77 21.32 3.75
CA GLU A 446 7.54 20.55 3.94
C GLU A 446 7.83 19.32 4.84
N VAL A 447 6.96 19.09 5.82
CA VAL A 447 7.15 18.01 6.81
C VAL A 447 6.09 16.95 6.81
N ALA A 448 4.99 17.15 6.12
CA ALA A 448 3.83 16.26 6.15
C ALA A 448 3.36 15.89 4.75
N PHE A 449 2.63 14.79 4.66
CA PHE A 449 1.83 14.44 3.48
C PHE A 449 0.51 15.21 3.48
N ASP A 450 -0.07 15.43 2.31
CA ASP A 450 -1.49 15.79 2.22
C ASP A 450 -2.33 14.50 2.41
N ALA A 451 -2.86 14.32 3.60
CA ALA A 451 -3.65 13.14 3.97
C ALA A 451 -4.90 12.92 3.09
N ASN A 452 -5.37 13.95 2.38
CA ASN A 452 -6.50 13.83 1.44
C ASN A 452 -6.10 13.19 0.10
N THR A 453 -4.81 13.00 -0.14
CA THR A 453 -4.28 12.33 -1.35
C THR A 453 -3.80 10.91 -1.09
N LEU A 454 -3.91 10.43 0.15
CA LEU A 454 -3.47 9.12 0.63
C LEU A 454 -4.67 8.25 1.03
N PRO A 455 -4.50 6.92 1.15
CA PRO A 455 -5.57 5.99 1.47
C PRO A 455 -6.39 6.37 2.70
N LEU A 456 -7.71 6.20 2.59
CA LEU A 456 -8.62 6.33 3.73
C LEU A 456 -8.58 5.06 4.58
N GLN A 457 -8.87 5.22 5.85
CA GLN A 457 -8.94 4.14 6.83
C GLN A 457 -10.39 3.97 7.31
N LEU A 458 -10.93 2.76 7.07
CA LEU A 458 -12.21 2.31 7.58
C LEU A 458 -11.95 1.39 8.77
N THR A 459 -12.17 1.87 9.98
CA THR A 459 -11.89 1.13 11.21
C THR A 459 -13.18 0.55 11.81
N ASN A 460 -13.18 -0.74 12.10
CA ASN A 460 -14.25 -1.39 12.84
C ASN A 460 -14.11 -1.06 14.33
N THR A 461 -15.05 -0.28 14.86
CA THR A 461 -15.02 0.20 16.24
C THR A 461 -15.90 -0.61 17.18
N ALA A 462 -16.96 -1.22 16.63
CA ALA A 462 -17.87 -2.12 17.37
C ALA A 462 -18.63 -3.03 16.39
N LEU A 463 -19.37 -4.00 16.90
CA LEU A 463 -20.22 -4.87 16.08
C LEU A 463 -21.15 -4.02 15.19
N ASN A 464 -21.07 -4.21 13.88
CA ASN A 464 -21.80 -3.46 12.86
C ASN A 464 -21.59 -1.93 12.91
N THR A 465 -20.41 -1.47 13.38
CA THR A 465 -20.08 -0.04 13.43
C THR A 465 -18.67 0.19 12.93
N PHE A 466 -18.53 1.11 11.99
CA PHE A 466 -17.26 1.53 11.40
C PHE A 466 -17.10 3.03 11.51
N THR A 467 -15.86 3.48 11.55
CA THR A 467 -15.49 4.90 11.40
C THR A 467 -14.61 5.05 10.16
N LEU A 468 -14.99 5.96 9.26
CA LEU A 468 -14.17 6.33 8.09
C LEU A 468 -13.39 7.60 8.38
N SER A 469 -12.08 7.57 8.25
CA SER A 469 -11.19 8.71 8.52
C SER A 469 -10.01 8.74 7.56
N THR A 470 -9.34 9.89 7.51
CA THR A 470 -8.00 9.97 6.95
C THR A 470 -7.01 9.30 7.89
N THR A 471 -6.02 8.60 7.35
CA THR A 471 -4.96 7.99 8.15
C THR A 471 -4.02 9.06 8.71
N SER A 472 -3.60 8.92 9.96
CA SER A 472 -2.60 9.79 10.59
C SER A 472 -1.20 9.36 10.17
N TRP A 473 -0.71 9.90 9.07
CA TRP A 473 0.64 9.65 8.57
C TRP A 473 1.68 10.39 9.42
N ALA A 474 2.81 9.73 9.67
CA ALA A 474 3.90 10.34 10.40
C ALA A 474 4.49 11.50 9.60
N ARG A 475 5.00 12.49 10.33
CA ARG A 475 5.67 13.66 9.77
C ARG A 475 7.17 13.41 9.69
N ARG A 476 7.84 14.08 8.77
CA ARG A 476 9.29 14.16 8.77
C ARG A 476 9.74 14.91 10.02
N SER A 477 10.47 14.25 10.88
CA SER A 477 10.92 14.77 12.18
C SER A 477 12.40 15.14 12.20
N VAL A 478 13.19 14.65 11.23
CA VAL A 478 14.65 14.84 11.17
C VAL A 478 15.11 15.02 9.73
N GLY A 479 16.27 15.66 9.55
CA GLY A 479 16.95 15.79 8.26
C GLY A 479 16.31 16.78 7.30
N ASP A 480 16.68 16.69 6.04
CA ASP A 480 16.26 17.56 4.95
C ASP A 480 15.91 16.77 3.68
N ASP A 481 15.84 17.44 2.54
CA ASP A 481 15.50 16.80 1.26
C ASP A 481 16.62 15.92 0.69
N GLU A 482 17.84 15.99 1.19
CA GLU A 482 18.97 15.16 0.80
C GLU A 482 19.12 13.95 1.74
N THR A 483 19.08 14.17 3.04
CA THR A 483 19.33 13.15 4.07
C THR A 483 18.10 12.32 4.44
N ASN A 484 16.90 12.91 4.33
CA ASN A 484 15.62 12.26 4.60
C ASN A 484 14.54 12.75 3.62
N PRO A 485 14.69 12.47 2.32
CA PRO A 485 13.77 12.94 1.29
C PRO A 485 12.36 12.40 1.50
N PHE A 486 11.37 13.05 0.88
CA PHE A 486 10.05 12.46 0.74
C PHE A 486 10.14 11.16 -0.07
N PRO A 487 9.31 10.14 0.26
CA PRO A 487 9.24 8.90 -0.51
C PRO A 487 8.98 9.15 -2.00
N SER A 488 9.50 8.26 -2.84
CA SER A 488 9.44 8.39 -4.30
C SER A 488 8.01 8.35 -4.89
N PHE A 489 7.00 7.97 -4.10
CA PHE A 489 5.59 8.01 -4.52
C PHE A 489 4.99 9.43 -4.57
N ILE A 490 5.68 10.47 -4.06
CA ILE A 490 5.20 11.85 -4.19
C ILE A 490 5.15 12.26 -5.67
N GLY A 491 4.01 12.83 -6.06
CA GLY A 491 3.76 13.21 -7.46
C GLY A 491 3.37 12.03 -8.36
N LYS A 492 3.20 10.83 -7.79
CA LYS A 492 2.81 9.62 -8.50
C LYS A 492 1.43 9.12 -8.07
N THR A 493 0.84 8.26 -8.88
CA THR A 493 -0.34 7.47 -8.52
C THR A 493 0.11 6.11 -8.03
N MET A 494 -0.55 5.58 -7.01
CA MET A 494 -0.21 4.27 -6.44
C MET A 494 -1.11 3.19 -7.05
N ASN A 495 -0.53 2.04 -7.40
CA ASN A 495 -1.25 0.91 -8.01
C ASN A 495 -1.85 -0.03 -6.97
N ASN A 496 -1.14 -0.27 -5.85
CA ASN A 496 -1.58 -1.20 -4.80
C ASN A 496 -0.94 -0.88 -3.45
N MET A 497 -1.50 -1.49 -2.41
CA MET A 497 -0.99 -1.47 -1.04
C MET A 497 -0.49 -2.86 -0.67
N VAL A 498 0.56 -2.92 0.15
CA VAL A 498 1.15 -4.16 0.62
C VAL A 498 1.41 -4.11 2.13
N PHE A 499 1.29 -5.27 2.76
CA PHE A 499 1.77 -5.48 4.13
C PHE A 499 2.72 -6.67 4.13
N PHE A 500 3.97 -6.44 4.53
CA PHE A 500 5.01 -7.46 4.49
C PHE A 500 6.06 -7.24 5.58
N LYS A 501 6.42 -8.30 6.32
CA LYS A 501 7.42 -8.27 7.41
C LYS A 501 7.23 -7.06 8.35
N ASN A 502 6.00 -6.86 8.81
CA ASN A 502 5.60 -5.79 9.73
C ASN A 502 5.84 -4.35 9.20
N ARG A 503 5.79 -4.20 7.87
CA ARG A 503 5.88 -2.91 7.17
C ARG A 503 4.64 -2.75 6.29
N PHE A 504 4.06 -1.57 6.26
CA PHE A 504 3.05 -1.17 5.30
C PHE A 504 3.72 -0.50 4.10
N GLY A 505 3.18 -0.65 2.91
CA GLY A 505 3.82 -0.07 1.75
C GLY A 505 2.92 0.14 0.55
N PHE A 506 3.51 0.77 -0.46
CA PHE A 506 2.87 1.12 -1.72
C PHE A 506 3.68 0.61 -2.90
N ILE A 507 2.96 0.21 -3.94
CA ILE A 507 3.50 -0.23 -5.22
C ILE A 507 3.04 0.76 -6.28
N PHE A 508 3.94 1.22 -7.11
CA PHE A 508 3.65 2.11 -8.25
C PHE A 508 4.78 1.99 -9.27
N GLU A 509 4.45 2.13 -10.55
CA GLU A 509 5.43 1.94 -11.62
C GLU A 509 6.26 0.65 -11.38
N ASP A 510 7.58 0.74 -11.35
CA ASP A 510 8.50 -0.36 -11.03
C ASP A 510 9.13 -0.25 -9.63
N VAL A 511 8.47 0.46 -8.73
CA VAL A 511 8.95 0.81 -7.39
C VAL A 511 8.05 0.21 -6.30
N ILE A 512 8.67 -0.17 -5.20
CA ILE A 512 7.98 -0.47 -3.94
C ILE A 512 8.59 0.36 -2.81
N VAL A 513 7.72 1.03 -2.06
CA VAL A 513 8.09 1.79 -0.86
C VAL A 513 7.45 1.14 0.35
N LEU A 514 8.25 0.83 1.37
CA LEU A 514 7.82 0.23 2.62
C LEU A 514 8.08 1.17 3.80
N SER A 515 7.15 1.23 4.74
CA SER A 515 7.27 2.01 5.96
C SER A 515 8.40 1.54 6.87
N GLU A 516 8.71 2.29 7.90
CA GLU A 516 9.53 1.84 9.01
C GLU A 516 8.97 0.56 9.63
N ALA A 517 9.86 -0.34 10.07
CA ALA A 517 9.45 -1.60 10.68
C ALA A 517 8.72 -1.35 12.01
N ALA A 518 7.52 -1.94 12.15
CA ALA A 518 6.59 -1.77 13.26
C ALA A 518 5.90 -0.39 13.35
N GLU A 519 6.30 0.60 12.55
CA GLU A 519 5.67 1.90 12.45
C GLU A 519 5.00 2.05 11.07
N LEU A 520 3.79 1.53 10.94
CA LEU A 520 3.11 1.33 9.67
C LEU A 520 2.87 2.60 8.85
N PHE A 521 2.78 3.74 9.51
CA PHE A 521 2.45 5.02 8.87
C PHE A 521 3.64 5.97 8.80
N ASN A 522 4.84 5.50 9.18
CA ASN A 522 6.07 6.28 9.07
C ASN A 522 6.86 5.87 7.82
N PHE A 523 7.02 6.82 6.89
CA PHE A 523 7.81 6.69 5.67
C PHE A 523 9.05 7.60 5.67
N PHE A 524 9.40 8.18 6.82
CA PHE A 524 10.59 8.99 7.02
C PHE A 524 11.56 8.30 7.96
N ARG A 525 12.84 8.59 7.80
CA ARG A 525 13.86 8.16 8.76
C ARG A 525 13.65 8.85 10.11
N THR A 526 13.90 8.14 11.17
CA THR A 526 13.84 8.66 12.56
C THR A 526 15.16 9.23 13.04
N THR A 527 16.25 8.94 12.32
CA THR A 527 17.56 9.56 12.49
C THR A 527 18.29 9.61 11.15
N VAL A 528 19.08 10.66 10.92
CA VAL A 528 19.92 10.80 9.73
C VAL A 528 21.39 10.54 10.00
N ARG A 529 21.77 10.45 11.28
CA ARG A 529 23.17 10.20 11.69
C ARG A 529 23.63 8.78 11.42
N THR A 530 22.71 7.83 11.43
CA THR A 530 22.99 6.42 11.12
C THR A 530 21.80 5.82 10.38
N LEU A 531 22.06 4.97 9.41
CA LEU A 531 21.00 4.19 8.75
C LEU A 531 20.60 3.04 9.67
N LEU A 532 19.36 3.08 10.17
CA LEU A 532 18.82 2.01 11.02
C LEU A 532 18.28 0.87 10.16
N ASP A 533 18.38 -0.36 10.67
CA ASP A 533 17.77 -1.54 10.04
C ASP A 533 16.26 -1.44 9.94
N THR A 534 15.65 -0.66 10.83
CA THR A 534 14.19 -0.39 10.82
C THR A 534 13.78 0.68 9.83
N ALA A 535 14.69 1.47 9.28
CA ALA A 535 14.40 2.60 8.40
C ALA A 535 13.46 2.21 7.23
N PRO A 536 12.63 3.15 6.72
CA PRO A 536 11.81 2.94 5.54
C PRO A 536 12.65 2.48 4.33
N ILE A 537 12.05 1.68 3.47
CA ILE A 537 12.69 1.12 2.28
C ILE A 537 12.02 1.72 1.04
N ASP A 538 12.83 2.22 0.13
CA ASP A 538 12.39 2.75 -1.18
C ASP A 538 13.28 2.11 -2.24
N VAL A 539 12.74 1.15 -3.01
CA VAL A 539 13.52 0.32 -3.92
C VAL A 539 12.86 0.21 -5.28
N THR A 540 13.66 0.45 -6.31
CA THR A 540 13.27 0.33 -7.71
C THR A 540 13.78 -0.98 -8.30
N SER A 541 13.05 -1.55 -9.25
CA SER A 541 13.44 -2.75 -9.97
C SER A 541 14.71 -2.52 -10.82
N ALA A 542 15.67 -3.43 -10.70
CA ALA A 542 16.94 -3.37 -11.44
C ALA A 542 16.83 -3.93 -12.88
N THR A 543 15.69 -3.79 -13.55
CA THR A 543 15.49 -4.35 -14.90
C THR A 543 15.51 -3.29 -15.99
N ALA A 544 15.98 -3.69 -17.18
CA ALA A 544 15.97 -2.83 -18.36
C ALA A 544 14.58 -2.67 -19.02
N ASN A 545 13.63 -3.52 -18.64
CA ASN A 545 12.26 -3.48 -19.16
C ASN A 545 11.38 -2.68 -18.18
N VAL A 546 10.76 -1.63 -18.67
CA VAL A 546 9.74 -0.90 -17.92
C VAL A 546 8.55 -1.83 -17.71
N THR A 547 8.31 -2.21 -16.48
CA THR A 547 7.17 -3.04 -16.07
C THR A 547 6.43 -2.32 -14.96
N ASP A 548 5.15 -2.08 -15.18
CA ASP A 548 4.27 -1.48 -14.17
C ASP A 548 3.83 -2.56 -13.18
N LEU A 549 4.30 -2.49 -11.96
CA LEU A 549 3.95 -3.41 -10.87
C LEU A 549 2.57 -3.04 -10.33
N ARG A 550 1.64 -3.99 -10.27
CA ARG A 550 0.24 -3.71 -9.93
C ARG A 550 -0.32 -4.58 -8.83
N SER A 551 0.18 -5.79 -8.69
CA SER A 551 -0.34 -6.72 -7.69
C SER A 551 0.77 -7.43 -6.95
N SER A 552 0.46 -7.97 -5.76
CA SER A 552 1.46 -8.61 -4.91
C SER A 552 0.87 -9.69 -4.04
N VAL A 553 1.69 -10.66 -3.69
CA VAL A 553 1.35 -11.69 -2.72
C VAL A 553 2.55 -12.06 -1.86
N ALA A 554 2.35 -12.15 -0.55
CA ALA A 554 3.34 -12.72 0.35
C ALA A 554 3.35 -14.25 0.18
N PHE A 555 4.51 -14.79 -0.17
CA PHE A 555 4.67 -16.22 -0.40
C PHE A 555 5.96 -16.70 0.24
N GLN A 556 5.83 -17.68 1.16
CA GLN A 556 6.93 -18.11 2.01
C GLN A 556 7.55 -16.89 2.75
N GLU A 557 8.84 -16.67 2.64
CA GLU A 557 9.54 -15.55 3.30
C GLU A 557 9.73 -14.33 2.37
N ASN A 558 9.22 -14.40 1.15
CA ASN A 558 9.40 -13.39 0.12
C ASN A 558 8.08 -12.69 -0.23
N LEU A 559 8.19 -11.49 -0.78
CA LEU A 559 7.07 -10.82 -1.42
C LEU A 559 7.22 -10.95 -2.94
N LEU A 560 6.26 -11.62 -3.57
CA LEU A 560 6.16 -11.68 -5.01
C LEU A 560 5.34 -10.51 -5.52
N LEU A 561 5.83 -9.85 -6.56
CA LEU A 561 5.21 -8.71 -7.22
C LEU A 561 4.94 -9.07 -8.68
N PHE A 562 3.79 -8.64 -9.17
CA PHE A 562 3.33 -8.98 -10.51
C PHE A 562 3.07 -7.70 -11.33
N GLY A 563 3.65 -7.68 -12.50
CA GLY A 563 3.28 -6.78 -13.58
C GLY A 563 2.63 -7.56 -14.72
N ASP A 564 2.14 -6.88 -15.74
CA ASP A 564 1.42 -7.51 -16.86
C ASP A 564 2.23 -8.61 -17.57
N ARG A 565 3.55 -8.52 -17.57
CA ARG A 565 4.46 -9.41 -18.30
C ARG A 565 5.69 -9.85 -17.51
N GLY A 566 5.66 -9.77 -16.22
CA GLY A 566 6.81 -10.13 -15.41
C GLY A 566 6.47 -10.30 -13.96
N GLN A 567 7.17 -11.24 -13.32
CA GLN A 567 7.10 -11.48 -11.89
C GLN A 567 8.43 -11.12 -11.27
N PHE A 568 8.35 -10.46 -10.13
CA PHE A 568 9.48 -9.97 -9.37
C PHE A 568 9.44 -10.51 -7.96
N VAL A 569 10.58 -10.58 -7.33
CA VAL A 569 10.69 -10.96 -5.93
C VAL A 569 11.41 -9.88 -5.16
N LEU A 570 10.78 -9.44 -4.07
CA LEU A 570 11.42 -8.64 -3.03
C LEU A 570 11.96 -9.59 -1.97
N LYS A 571 13.28 -9.57 -1.79
CA LYS A 571 14.03 -10.39 -0.83
C LYS A 571 14.85 -9.49 0.10
N GLY A 572 15.14 -10.00 1.30
CA GLY A 572 16.00 -9.41 2.30
C GLY A 572 15.88 -10.20 3.60
N ASP A 573 17.00 -10.64 4.16
CA ASP A 573 17.04 -11.38 5.43
C ASP A 573 18.25 -10.93 6.27
N PRO A 574 18.03 -10.05 7.28
CA PRO A 574 16.79 -9.30 7.55
C PRO A 574 16.40 -8.35 6.41
N LEU A 575 15.15 -7.86 6.37
CA LEU A 575 14.68 -6.89 5.37
C LEU A 575 15.08 -5.47 5.79
N THR A 576 16.21 -5.01 5.30
CA THR A 576 16.82 -3.70 5.57
C THR A 576 17.17 -2.99 4.26
N ASN A 577 17.54 -1.72 4.32
CA ASN A 577 17.99 -0.98 3.13
C ASN A 577 19.24 -1.60 2.48
N ASP A 578 20.12 -2.24 3.28
CA ASP A 578 21.37 -2.83 2.78
C ASP A 578 21.17 -4.20 2.14
N THR A 579 20.15 -4.95 2.57
CA THR A 579 19.92 -6.34 2.14
C THR A 579 18.79 -6.49 1.14
N VAL A 580 17.93 -5.48 1.01
CA VAL A 580 16.77 -5.52 0.14
C VAL A 580 17.19 -5.60 -1.33
N THR A 581 16.55 -6.51 -2.05
CA THR A 581 16.68 -6.62 -3.50
C THR A 581 15.33 -6.83 -4.15
N LEU A 582 15.07 -6.12 -5.25
CA LEU A 582 13.90 -6.29 -6.10
C LEU A 582 14.35 -6.79 -7.47
N ASN A 583 14.20 -8.09 -7.70
CA ASN A 583 14.70 -8.75 -8.89
C ASN A 583 13.57 -9.36 -9.71
N ALA A 584 13.66 -9.25 -11.03
CA ALA A 584 12.83 -10.02 -11.94
C ALA A 584 13.22 -11.51 -11.89
N ILE A 585 12.22 -12.38 -11.83
CA ILE A 585 12.42 -13.83 -11.74
C ILE A 585 11.86 -14.59 -12.93
N THR A 586 10.68 -14.22 -13.41
CA THR A 586 10.01 -14.86 -14.55
C THR A 586 9.27 -13.84 -15.40
N ASN A 587 8.87 -14.27 -16.62
CA ASN A 587 8.20 -13.42 -17.61
C ASN A 587 6.91 -14.07 -18.12
N TYR A 588 6.02 -14.43 -17.20
CA TYR A 588 4.68 -14.90 -17.56
C TYR A 588 3.72 -13.72 -17.69
N ASN A 589 2.79 -13.82 -18.65
CA ASN A 589 1.67 -12.88 -18.71
C ASN A 589 0.78 -13.08 -17.50
N SER A 590 0.32 -12.01 -16.88
CA SER A 590 -0.62 -12.01 -15.76
C SER A 590 -1.70 -10.95 -15.96
N ASP A 591 -2.92 -11.27 -15.57
CA ASP A 591 -3.97 -10.28 -15.38
C ASP A 591 -3.82 -9.75 -13.95
N THR A 592 -3.49 -8.49 -13.82
CA THR A 592 -3.18 -7.82 -12.55
C THR A 592 -4.37 -7.04 -11.99
N THR A 593 -5.57 -7.26 -12.53
CA THR A 593 -6.82 -6.64 -12.02
C THR A 593 -7.11 -7.12 -10.60
N GLU A 594 -6.86 -8.41 -10.32
CA GLU A 594 -6.94 -9.02 -9.00
C GLU A 594 -5.56 -9.41 -8.47
N ASP A 595 -5.42 -9.43 -7.15
CA ASP A 595 -4.19 -9.90 -6.51
C ASP A 595 -4.05 -11.43 -6.67
N PRO A 596 -2.84 -11.94 -6.94
CA PRO A 596 -2.56 -13.37 -6.90
C PRO A 596 -2.88 -13.97 -5.54
N ILE A 597 -3.29 -15.22 -5.51
CA ILE A 597 -3.63 -15.93 -4.28
C ILE A 597 -2.60 -17.01 -3.97
N ALA A 598 -2.03 -16.96 -2.77
CA ALA A 598 -1.18 -18.02 -2.24
C ALA A 598 -2.01 -19.07 -1.51
N VAL A 599 -1.88 -20.33 -1.92
CA VAL A 599 -2.55 -21.49 -1.30
C VAL A 599 -1.54 -22.60 -1.09
N GLY A 600 -1.20 -22.86 0.16
CA GLY A 600 -0.19 -23.85 0.51
C GLY A 600 1.17 -23.52 -0.08
N SER A 601 1.69 -24.36 -0.95
CA SER A 601 2.99 -24.20 -1.62
C SER A 601 2.90 -23.61 -3.02
N TYR A 602 1.76 -23.05 -3.39
CA TYR A 602 1.49 -22.53 -4.73
C TYR A 602 0.91 -21.14 -4.69
N VAL A 603 1.18 -20.38 -5.74
CA VAL A 603 0.55 -19.09 -6.02
C VAL A 603 -0.22 -19.22 -7.33
N TYR A 604 -1.46 -18.79 -7.32
CA TYR A 604 -2.35 -18.82 -8.48
C TYR A 604 -2.60 -17.41 -8.97
N PHE A 605 -2.50 -17.22 -10.28
CA PHE A 605 -2.85 -15.95 -10.92
C PHE A 605 -3.44 -16.19 -12.31
N PRO A 606 -4.45 -15.38 -12.72
CA PRO A 606 -5.06 -15.47 -14.02
C PRO A 606 -4.21 -14.79 -15.10
N PHE A 607 -4.41 -15.20 -16.34
CA PHE A 607 -3.86 -14.55 -17.53
C PHE A 607 -4.83 -14.61 -18.70
N GLU A 608 -4.75 -13.64 -19.59
CA GLU A 608 -5.60 -13.59 -20.77
C GLU A 608 -5.15 -14.57 -21.85
N ARG A 609 -6.13 -15.29 -22.41
CA ARG A 609 -5.98 -16.19 -23.56
C ARG A 609 -7.05 -15.90 -24.62
N GLY A 610 -6.89 -14.83 -25.40
CA GLY A 610 -7.92 -14.38 -26.35
C GLY A 610 -9.21 -13.96 -25.66
N ASP A 611 -10.31 -14.67 -25.97
CA ASP A 611 -11.63 -14.42 -25.35
C ASP A 611 -11.86 -15.20 -24.05
N PHE A 612 -10.82 -15.87 -23.55
CA PHE A 612 -10.87 -16.71 -22.35
C PHE A 612 -9.76 -16.34 -21.36
N LEU A 613 -9.88 -16.85 -20.16
CA LEU A 613 -8.87 -16.75 -19.12
C LEU A 613 -8.16 -18.11 -18.93
N GLY A 614 -6.84 -18.05 -18.75
CA GLY A 614 -6.05 -19.13 -18.22
C GLY A 614 -5.67 -18.87 -16.77
N VAL A 615 -5.20 -19.89 -16.07
CA VAL A 615 -4.72 -19.80 -14.69
C VAL A 615 -3.37 -20.48 -14.58
N GLN A 616 -2.38 -19.75 -14.08
CA GLN A 616 -1.06 -20.25 -13.76
C GLN A 616 -1.01 -20.74 -12.30
N GLU A 617 -0.42 -21.91 -12.09
CA GLU A 617 0.00 -22.43 -10.80
C GLU A 617 1.52 -22.23 -10.69
N TYR A 618 1.93 -21.35 -9.83
CA TYR A 618 3.30 -20.89 -9.69
C TYR A 618 3.92 -21.37 -8.39
N SER A 619 5.10 -21.94 -8.45
CA SER A 619 5.76 -22.53 -7.27
C SER A 619 7.28 -22.38 -7.34
N LEU A 620 7.91 -22.43 -6.18
CA LEU A 620 9.36 -22.52 -6.05
C LEU A 620 9.78 -24.01 -6.09
N ASN A 621 10.58 -24.37 -7.05
CA ASN A 621 11.17 -25.70 -7.10
C ASN A 621 12.31 -25.82 -6.07
N ALA A 622 12.06 -26.50 -4.97
CA ALA A 622 13.00 -26.63 -3.86
C ALA A 622 14.34 -27.32 -4.23
N THR A 623 14.41 -28.02 -5.37
CA THR A 623 15.63 -28.69 -5.80
C THR A 623 16.54 -27.77 -6.60
N THR A 624 15.96 -26.86 -7.40
CA THR A 624 16.69 -25.98 -8.31
C THR A 624 16.71 -24.54 -7.84
N ASP A 625 15.95 -24.20 -6.80
CA ASP A 625 15.72 -22.82 -6.31
C ASP A 625 15.25 -21.86 -7.41
N VAL A 626 14.48 -22.36 -8.36
CA VAL A 626 13.93 -21.62 -9.48
C VAL A 626 12.42 -21.64 -9.41
N TYR A 627 11.81 -20.48 -9.61
CA TYR A 627 10.36 -20.38 -9.76
C TYR A 627 9.93 -20.91 -11.13
N ASP A 628 8.88 -21.71 -11.14
CA ASP A 628 8.30 -22.29 -12.34
C ASP A 628 6.77 -22.18 -12.29
N SER A 629 6.14 -22.28 -13.45
CA SER A 629 4.70 -22.16 -13.57
C SER A 629 4.10 -23.19 -14.50
N ASP A 630 3.05 -23.83 -14.03
CA ASP A 630 2.23 -24.76 -14.81
C ASP A 630 0.87 -24.12 -15.12
N ASP A 631 0.47 -24.14 -16.38
CA ASP A 631 -0.88 -23.76 -16.80
C ASP A 631 -1.88 -24.87 -16.49
N ILE A 632 -2.62 -24.71 -15.37
CA ILE A 632 -3.64 -25.66 -14.92
C ILE A 632 -4.91 -25.65 -15.78
N THR A 633 -5.05 -24.69 -16.70
CA THR A 633 -6.16 -24.59 -17.67
C THR A 633 -5.80 -25.19 -19.04
N THR A 634 -4.63 -25.82 -19.20
CA THR A 634 -4.22 -26.43 -20.47
C THR A 634 -5.24 -27.44 -21.02
N GLN A 635 -5.91 -28.18 -20.15
CA GLN A 635 -6.96 -29.14 -20.54
C GLN A 635 -8.32 -28.49 -20.82
N VAL A 636 -8.49 -27.23 -20.45
CA VAL A 636 -9.76 -26.46 -20.59
C VAL A 636 -9.51 -25.06 -21.16
N PRO A 637 -8.84 -24.91 -22.30
CA PRO A 637 -8.34 -23.64 -22.81
C PRO A 637 -9.43 -22.62 -23.15
N ALA A 638 -10.66 -23.02 -23.38
CA ALA A 638 -11.79 -22.18 -23.71
C ALA A 638 -12.97 -22.40 -22.73
N TYR A 639 -12.66 -22.42 -21.44
CA TYR A 639 -13.66 -22.73 -20.41
C TYR A 639 -14.07 -21.50 -19.58
N ILE A 640 -13.10 -20.77 -19.05
CA ILE A 640 -13.37 -19.56 -18.26
C ILE A 640 -13.52 -18.39 -19.22
N THR A 641 -14.70 -17.81 -19.29
CA THR A 641 -14.96 -16.66 -20.16
C THR A 641 -14.26 -15.41 -19.64
N LYS A 642 -13.80 -14.58 -20.57
CA LYS A 642 -13.21 -13.28 -20.22
C LYS A 642 -14.26 -12.37 -19.58
N GLY A 643 -13.89 -11.62 -18.57
CA GLY A 643 -14.73 -10.68 -17.85
C GLY A 643 -13.98 -10.03 -16.70
N ASP A 644 -14.70 -9.38 -15.79
CA ASP A 644 -14.11 -8.84 -14.57
C ASP A 644 -13.77 -10.02 -13.65
N VAL A 645 -12.49 -10.34 -13.55
CA VAL A 645 -12.02 -11.52 -12.81
C VAL A 645 -12.18 -11.29 -11.31
N LEU A 646 -12.86 -12.22 -10.67
CA LEU A 646 -12.92 -12.33 -9.22
C LEU A 646 -12.34 -13.67 -8.84
N MET A 647 -11.42 -13.70 -7.90
CA MET A 647 -10.74 -14.92 -7.49
C MET A 647 -10.75 -15.08 -5.97
N SER A 648 -11.01 -16.28 -5.50
CA SER A 648 -10.94 -16.60 -4.06
C SER A 648 -10.57 -18.06 -3.84
N ALA A 649 -9.97 -18.37 -2.69
CA ALA A 649 -9.51 -19.70 -2.35
C ALA A 649 -9.97 -20.16 -0.97
N GLY A 650 -10.42 -21.41 -0.90
CA GLY A 650 -10.74 -22.10 0.36
C GLY A 650 -9.70 -23.19 0.65
N THR A 651 -9.25 -23.26 1.90
CA THR A 651 -8.13 -24.14 2.32
C THR A 651 -8.48 -25.13 3.41
N SER A 652 -9.79 -25.40 3.66
CA SER A 652 -10.22 -26.14 4.84
C SER A 652 -9.87 -27.64 4.80
N SER A 653 -10.33 -28.39 3.81
CA SER A 653 -10.10 -29.85 3.73
C SER A 653 -9.50 -30.29 2.40
N GLU A 654 -9.96 -29.73 1.33
CA GLU A 654 -9.43 -29.87 -0.02
C GLU A 654 -9.26 -28.47 -0.58
N GLN A 655 -8.23 -28.25 -1.36
CA GLN A 655 -7.94 -26.90 -1.88
C GLN A 655 -8.90 -26.59 -3.02
N LEU A 656 -9.63 -25.49 -2.90
CA LEU A 656 -10.67 -25.07 -3.82
C LEU A 656 -10.44 -23.63 -4.23
N LEU A 657 -10.28 -23.40 -5.54
CA LEU A 657 -10.20 -22.06 -6.13
C LEU A 657 -11.52 -21.79 -6.86
N ALA A 658 -12.08 -20.61 -6.61
CA ALA A 658 -13.27 -20.11 -7.29
C ALA A 658 -12.92 -18.90 -8.14
N PHE A 659 -13.42 -18.89 -9.37
CA PHE A 659 -13.28 -17.78 -10.32
C PHE A 659 -14.67 -17.36 -10.80
N ALA A 660 -14.97 -16.08 -10.79
CA ALA A 660 -16.20 -15.52 -11.37
C ALA A 660 -15.84 -14.35 -12.29
N THR A 661 -16.67 -14.10 -13.27
CA THR A 661 -16.41 -13.09 -14.32
C THR A 661 -17.60 -12.13 -14.51
N GLY A 662 -18.33 -11.85 -13.42
CA GLY A 662 -19.50 -10.97 -13.46
C GLY A 662 -20.73 -11.58 -14.15
N THR A 663 -20.81 -12.92 -14.23
CA THR A 663 -21.91 -13.70 -14.80
C THR A 663 -22.56 -14.59 -13.74
N LYS A 664 -23.57 -15.37 -14.12
CA LYS A 664 -24.18 -16.37 -13.24
C LYS A 664 -23.29 -17.59 -12.98
N ASP A 665 -22.17 -17.70 -13.67
CA ASP A 665 -21.27 -18.86 -13.59
C ASP A 665 -20.10 -18.60 -12.65
N ILE A 666 -19.79 -19.59 -11.80
CA ILE A 666 -18.61 -19.67 -10.94
C ILE A 666 -17.83 -20.89 -11.39
N TYR A 667 -16.60 -20.70 -11.83
CA TYR A 667 -15.71 -21.76 -12.23
C TYR A 667 -14.91 -22.23 -11.01
N LEU A 668 -14.91 -23.53 -10.76
CA LEU A 668 -14.21 -24.12 -9.62
C LEU A 668 -13.05 -25.00 -10.10
N TYR A 669 -11.89 -24.80 -9.48
CA TYR A 669 -10.77 -25.73 -9.58
C TYR A 669 -10.53 -26.36 -8.23
N LYS A 670 -10.76 -27.68 -8.15
CA LYS A 670 -10.55 -28.45 -6.94
C LYS A 670 -9.38 -29.40 -7.12
N TYR A 671 -8.45 -29.38 -6.18
CA TYR A 671 -7.29 -30.25 -6.24
C TYR A 671 -6.91 -30.81 -4.88
N PHE A 672 -6.26 -31.97 -4.91
CA PHE A 672 -5.79 -32.64 -3.72
C PHE A 672 -4.49 -33.40 -4.01
N PHE A 673 -3.54 -33.28 -3.09
CA PHE A 673 -2.28 -33.99 -3.14
C PHE A 673 -2.25 -35.18 -2.14
N SER A 674 -1.81 -36.34 -2.58
CA SER A 674 -1.44 -37.48 -1.73
C SER A 674 0.09 -37.65 -1.80
N GLY A 675 0.80 -37.10 -0.82
CA GLY A 675 2.26 -36.93 -0.89
C GLY A 675 2.65 -35.94 -1.99
N ALA A 676 3.53 -36.39 -2.89
CA ALA A 676 3.97 -35.57 -4.04
C ALA A 676 3.05 -35.67 -5.27
N ASN A 677 2.06 -36.56 -5.28
CA ASN A 677 1.20 -36.81 -6.43
C ASN A 677 -0.11 -36.01 -6.33
N LYS A 678 -0.44 -35.23 -7.36
CA LYS A 678 -1.73 -34.58 -7.50
C LYS A 678 -2.79 -35.62 -7.91
N VAL A 679 -3.57 -36.10 -6.96
CA VAL A 679 -4.58 -37.18 -7.16
C VAL A 679 -5.86 -36.62 -7.76
N LEU A 680 -6.22 -35.41 -7.38
CA LEU A 680 -7.37 -34.67 -7.86
C LEU A 680 -6.92 -33.38 -8.52
N SER A 681 -7.41 -33.12 -9.73
CA SER A 681 -7.20 -31.87 -10.49
C SER A 681 -8.42 -31.68 -11.38
N SER A 682 -9.46 -31.07 -10.83
CA SER A 682 -10.78 -31.05 -11.41
C SER A 682 -11.31 -29.65 -11.63
N TRP A 683 -11.62 -29.34 -12.88
CA TRP A 683 -12.39 -28.16 -13.26
C TRP A 683 -13.87 -28.50 -13.35
N GLY A 684 -14.69 -27.62 -12.81
CA GLY A 684 -16.14 -27.70 -12.90
C GLY A 684 -16.78 -26.31 -12.90
N LYS A 685 -18.06 -26.24 -13.15
CA LYS A 685 -18.80 -24.99 -13.20
C LYS A 685 -20.04 -25.07 -12.30
N LEU A 686 -20.25 -24.03 -11.51
CA LEU A 686 -21.48 -23.81 -10.78
C LEU A 686 -22.23 -22.66 -11.45
N THR A 687 -23.55 -22.80 -11.60
CA THR A 687 -24.42 -21.72 -12.04
C THR A 687 -25.36 -21.34 -10.91
N VAL A 688 -25.39 -20.05 -10.54
CA VAL A 688 -26.27 -19.49 -9.51
C VAL A 688 -27.34 -18.61 -10.17
N PRO A 689 -28.50 -18.37 -9.52
CA PRO A 689 -29.64 -17.66 -10.14
C PRO A 689 -29.47 -16.13 -10.15
N PHE A 690 -28.28 -15.60 -9.94
CA PHE A 690 -27.98 -14.17 -9.92
C PHE A 690 -26.62 -13.89 -10.57
N ASP A 691 -26.40 -12.66 -11.04
CA ASP A 691 -25.08 -12.25 -11.53
C ASP A 691 -24.15 -12.03 -10.35
N VAL A 692 -23.00 -12.70 -10.37
CA VAL A 692 -22.02 -12.70 -9.28
C VAL A 692 -21.13 -11.45 -9.40
N ILE A 693 -21.19 -10.59 -8.40
CA ILE A 693 -20.45 -9.33 -8.36
C ILE A 693 -19.25 -9.42 -7.41
N GLY A 694 -19.33 -10.24 -6.37
CA GLY A 694 -18.22 -10.48 -5.44
C GLY A 694 -18.26 -11.90 -4.90
N ILE A 695 -17.08 -12.51 -4.73
CA ILE A 695 -16.90 -13.83 -4.10
C ILE A 695 -15.78 -13.79 -3.09
N HIS A 696 -15.95 -14.51 -1.99
CA HIS A 696 -14.86 -14.68 -1.03
C HIS A 696 -15.07 -15.96 -0.20
N PHE A 697 -13.99 -16.74 -0.05
CA PHE A 697 -13.97 -17.86 0.89
C PHE A 697 -13.64 -17.36 2.30
N MET A 698 -14.52 -17.66 3.24
CA MET A 698 -14.25 -17.52 4.66
C MET A 698 -14.32 -18.91 5.26
N LYS A 699 -13.17 -19.47 5.64
CA LYS A 699 -13.01 -20.87 6.02
C LYS A 699 -13.44 -21.81 4.87
N SER A 700 -14.49 -22.61 5.06
CA SER A 700 -15.04 -23.56 4.07
C SER A 700 -16.27 -23.03 3.33
N SER A 701 -16.74 -21.84 3.67
CA SER A 701 -17.91 -21.23 3.04
C SER A 701 -17.52 -20.21 1.97
N LEU A 702 -18.07 -20.34 0.79
CA LEU A 702 -17.99 -19.37 -0.28
C LEU A 702 -19.15 -18.37 -0.14
N PHE A 703 -18.85 -17.15 0.26
CA PHE A 703 -19.80 -16.05 0.25
C PHE A 703 -19.84 -15.44 -1.13
N CYS A 704 -21.07 -15.24 -1.63
CA CYS A 704 -21.30 -14.59 -2.91
C CYS A 704 -22.26 -13.43 -2.71
N VAL A 705 -21.90 -12.29 -3.27
CA VAL A 705 -22.80 -11.15 -3.40
C VAL A 705 -23.08 -10.90 -4.86
N GLY A 706 -24.30 -10.51 -5.16
CA GLY A 706 -24.67 -10.35 -6.54
C GLY A 706 -26.01 -9.65 -6.74
N ASN A 707 -26.42 -9.56 -8.01
CA ASN A 707 -27.63 -8.90 -8.43
C ASN A 707 -28.55 -9.91 -9.15
N LYS A 708 -29.77 -10.03 -8.67
CA LYS A 708 -30.84 -10.76 -9.33
C LYS A 708 -31.96 -9.79 -9.73
N ASP A 709 -32.05 -9.52 -11.03
CA ASP A 709 -33.11 -8.67 -11.60
C ASP A 709 -33.26 -7.30 -10.90
N GLY A 710 -32.11 -6.63 -10.64
CA GLY A 710 -32.05 -5.36 -9.93
C GLY A 710 -32.16 -5.46 -8.41
N GLN A 711 -32.13 -6.66 -7.84
CA GLN A 711 -32.19 -6.90 -6.39
C GLN A 711 -30.87 -7.47 -5.91
N SER A 712 -30.23 -6.78 -4.98
CA SER A 712 -28.96 -7.21 -4.40
C SER A 712 -29.18 -8.32 -3.37
N VAL A 713 -28.40 -9.39 -3.47
CA VAL A 713 -28.47 -10.58 -2.61
C VAL A 713 -27.11 -10.89 -2.00
N ILE A 714 -27.13 -11.35 -0.75
CA ILE A 714 -25.98 -11.95 -0.05
C ILE A 714 -26.30 -13.41 0.16
N THR A 715 -25.43 -14.30 -0.30
CA THR A 715 -25.61 -15.74 -0.24
C THR A 715 -24.35 -16.44 0.27
N GLU A 716 -24.54 -17.64 0.82
CA GLU A 716 -23.47 -18.53 1.30
C GLU A 716 -23.59 -19.90 0.65
N ILE A 717 -22.51 -20.42 0.09
CA ILE A 717 -22.37 -21.81 -0.40
C ILE A 717 -21.38 -22.51 0.53
N LYS A 718 -21.85 -23.46 1.33
CA LYS A 718 -21.01 -24.20 2.28
C LYS A 718 -20.37 -25.39 1.59
N CYS A 719 -19.09 -25.29 1.31
CA CYS A 719 -18.32 -26.28 0.53
C CYS A 719 -17.70 -27.42 1.38
N GLU A 720 -18.17 -27.65 2.59
CA GLU A 720 -17.70 -28.72 3.47
C GLU A 720 -18.20 -30.09 3.03
N GLU A 721 -17.33 -31.09 3.00
CA GLU A 721 -17.67 -32.47 2.58
C GLU A 721 -18.59 -33.22 3.53
N LEU A 722 -18.44 -33.01 4.82
CA LEU A 722 -19.07 -33.82 5.88
C LEU A 722 -20.22 -33.09 6.56
N ARG A 723 -20.81 -32.15 5.89
CA ARG A 723 -21.82 -31.34 6.51
C ARG A 723 -23.18 -32.05 6.57
N ILE A 724 -23.78 -31.96 7.72
CA ILE A 724 -25.16 -32.35 8.01
C ILE A 724 -25.96 -31.06 8.25
N GLU A 725 -27.17 -30.95 7.68
CA GLU A 725 -28.10 -29.87 8.05
C GLU A 725 -28.62 -30.12 9.45
N ASP A 726 -28.30 -29.22 10.35
CA ASP A 726 -28.63 -29.37 11.79
C ASP A 726 -30.10 -29.53 12.11
N ASP A 727 -30.97 -29.17 11.17
CA ASP A 727 -32.40 -29.06 11.39
C ASP A 727 -33.25 -30.10 10.61
N THR A 728 -32.62 -30.96 9.80
CA THR A 728 -33.37 -31.97 9.05
C THR A 728 -33.48 -33.28 9.80
N THR A 729 -34.61 -33.93 9.73
CA THR A 729 -34.80 -35.27 10.28
C THR A 729 -33.99 -36.27 9.48
N GLY A 730 -33.01 -36.94 10.15
CA GLY A 730 -32.13 -37.91 9.48
C GLY A 730 -30.91 -37.27 8.77
N GLY A 731 -30.66 -35.98 8.89
CA GLY A 731 -29.38 -35.34 8.55
C GLY A 731 -29.09 -35.28 7.05
N PHE A 732 -29.87 -34.56 6.27
CA PHE A 732 -29.65 -34.35 4.83
C PHE A 732 -29.65 -32.87 4.46
N THR A 733 -29.10 -32.53 3.31
CA THR A 733 -29.09 -31.16 2.75
C THR A 733 -30.22 -31.00 1.73
N VAL A 734 -30.96 -29.89 1.78
CA VAL A 734 -31.91 -29.50 0.77
C VAL A 734 -31.20 -28.65 -0.30
N HIS A 735 -31.08 -29.19 -1.51
CA HIS A 735 -30.36 -28.57 -2.63
C HIS A 735 -31.27 -27.64 -3.45
N LEU A 736 -31.55 -26.47 -2.90
CA LEU A 736 -32.26 -25.39 -3.57
C LEU A 736 -31.46 -24.11 -3.53
N ASP A 737 -31.44 -23.34 -4.59
CA ASP A 737 -30.80 -22.04 -4.60
C ASP A 737 -31.66 -20.97 -3.95
N LEU A 738 -31.02 -19.92 -3.46
CA LEU A 738 -31.67 -18.90 -2.60
C LEU A 738 -32.45 -19.55 -1.46
N LEU A 739 -31.86 -20.63 -0.92
CA LEU A 739 -32.47 -21.43 0.14
C LEU A 739 -32.73 -20.56 1.37
N LYS A 740 -34.00 -20.57 1.80
CA LYS A 740 -34.43 -19.86 3.01
C LYS A 740 -35.23 -20.80 3.91
N LYS A 741 -34.91 -20.76 5.22
CA LYS A 741 -35.62 -21.52 6.25
C LYS A 741 -36.76 -20.68 6.82
N HIS A 742 -37.92 -21.29 6.98
CA HIS A 742 -39.09 -20.69 7.61
C HIS A 742 -39.51 -21.53 8.83
N THR A 743 -39.72 -20.89 9.97
CA THR A 743 -40.14 -21.55 11.21
C THR A 743 -41.41 -20.83 11.71
N PHE A 744 -42.43 -21.63 12.06
CA PHE A 744 -43.69 -21.14 12.57
C PHE A 744 -43.81 -21.44 14.05
N THR A 745 -44.54 -20.60 14.77
CA THR A 745 -44.71 -20.71 16.24
C THR A 745 -45.61 -21.90 16.63
N GLU A 746 -46.52 -22.26 15.73
CA GLU A 746 -47.45 -23.39 15.91
C GLU A 746 -47.32 -24.37 14.74
N ASP A 747 -47.62 -25.65 15.01
CA ASP A 747 -47.62 -26.66 13.96
C ASP A 747 -48.80 -26.36 13.00
N VAL A 748 -48.50 -26.29 11.71
CA VAL A 748 -49.52 -26.16 10.67
C VAL A 748 -50.07 -27.54 10.41
N VAL A 749 -51.29 -27.81 10.87
CA VAL A 749 -51.83 -29.19 11.03
C VAL A 749 -52.83 -29.59 9.93
N THR A 750 -53.07 -28.77 8.90
CA THR A 750 -54.11 -29.14 7.91
C THR A 750 -53.68 -28.96 6.48
N ASP A 751 -53.95 -29.97 5.63
CA ASP A 751 -53.79 -29.92 4.16
C ASP A 751 -54.67 -28.88 3.46
N ALA A 752 -55.49 -28.17 4.20
CA ALA A 752 -56.45 -27.21 3.67
C ALA A 752 -56.11 -25.73 3.96
N VAL A 753 -55.06 -25.45 4.70
CA VAL A 753 -54.67 -24.08 5.06
C VAL A 753 -53.60 -23.55 4.13
N ASN A 754 -53.88 -22.44 3.46
CA ASN A 754 -52.94 -21.72 2.65
C ASN A 754 -52.13 -20.77 3.54
N ILE A 755 -50.84 -20.95 3.57
CA ILE A 755 -49.90 -20.09 4.34
C ILE A 755 -48.99 -19.37 3.37
N ASN A 756 -48.81 -18.10 3.63
CA ASN A 756 -47.89 -17.26 2.87
C ASN A 756 -46.50 -17.27 3.50
N ILE A 757 -45.49 -17.58 2.70
CA ILE A 757 -44.09 -17.48 3.07
C ILE A 757 -43.39 -16.42 2.20
N ASP A 758 -42.53 -15.64 2.79
CA ASP A 758 -41.66 -14.69 2.09
C ASP A 758 -40.42 -15.40 1.58
N LEU A 759 -40.32 -15.61 0.29
CA LEU A 759 -39.17 -16.25 -0.36
C LEU A 759 -37.89 -15.43 -0.17
N GLY A 760 -38.02 -14.11 -0.03
CA GLY A 760 -36.87 -13.20 0.02
C GLY A 760 -36.33 -12.83 -1.37
N PHE A 761 -36.93 -13.30 -2.45
CA PHE A 761 -36.57 -12.99 -3.84
C PHE A 761 -37.82 -13.13 -4.72
N VAL A 762 -37.75 -12.60 -5.94
CA VAL A 762 -38.82 -12.76 -6.96
C VAL A 762 -38.37 -13.86 -7.94
N PRO A 763 -39.08 -14.99 -8.06
CA PRO A 763 -38.73 -16.03 -9.03
C PRO A 763 -39.12 -15.62 -10.44
N GLU A 764 -38.46 -16.13 -11.46
CA GLU A 764 -38.81 -15.91 -12.88
C GLU A 764 -40.08 -16.64 -13.22
N THR A 765 -40.26 -17.87 -12.74
CA THR A 765 -41.46 -18.67 -12.88
C THR A 765 -41.85 -19.28 -11.53
N SER A 766 -43.19 -19.47 -11.33
CA SER A 766 -43.69 -20.15 -10.13
C SER A 766 -43.29 -21.62 -10.07
N ASP A 767 -43.05 -22.25 -11.21
CA ASP A 767 -42.72 -23.68 -11.33
C ASP A 767 -41.30 -24.01 -10.90
N ASP A 768 -40.42 -23.00 -10.76
CA ASP A 768 -39.07 -23.15 -10.29
C ASP A 768 -38.93 -23.12 -8.76
N VAL A 769 -40.01 -22.68 -8.07
CA VAL A 769 -40.07 -22.64 -6.62
C VAL A 769 -40.45 -24.00 -6.04
N GLU A 770 -39.61 -24.54 -5.19
CA GLU A 770 -39.95 -25.76 -4.43
C GLU A 770 -39.85 -25.49 -2.93
N VAL A 771 -40.68 -26.21 -2.17
CA VAL A 771 -40.74 -26.11 -0.72
C VAL A 771 -40.74 -27.52 -0.12
N TYR A 772 -39.88 -27.73 0.87
CA TYR A 772 -39.74 -29.01 1.57
C TYR A 772 -39.81 -28.83 3.08
N ASP A 773 -40.37 -29.80 3.77
CA ASP A 773 -40.34 -29.87 5.24
C ASP A 773 -39.05 -30.48 5.78
N LEU A 774 -38.97 -30.68 7.09
CA LEU A 774 -37.80 -31.25 7.77
C LEU A 774 -37.57 -32.73 7.45
N ASP A 775 -38.60 -33.46 6.99
CA ASP A 775 -38.54 -34.86 6.64
C ASP A 775 -38.25 -35.09 5.15
N GLY A 776 -38.12 -34.00 4.39
CA GLY A 776 -37.89 -33.99 2.94
C GLY A 776 -39.13 -34.20 2.13
N LYS A 777 -40.32 -34.02 2.72
CA LYS A 777 -41.60 -34.05 1.99
C LYS A 777 -41.80 -32.74 1.22
N LYS A 778 -42.12 -32.85 -0.07
CA LYS A 778 -42.46 -31.71 -0.91
C LYS A 778 -43.80 -31.15 -0.53
N LEU A 779 -43.89 -29.87 -0.20
CA LEU A 779 -45.10 -29.13 0.06
C LEU A 779 -45.64 -28.55 -1.24
N THR A 780 -46.99 -28.45 -1.35
CA THR A 780 -47.63 -27.92 -2.55
C THR A 780 -47.56 -26.40 -2.58
N VAL A 781 -46.90 -25.86 -3.62
CA VAL A 781 -46.95 -24.44 -3.91
C VAL A 781 -48.19 -24.13 -4.69
N VAL A 782 -49.14 -23.42 -4.11
CA VAL A 782 -50.45 -23.10 -4.72
C VAL A 782 -50.34 -21.95 -5.70
N SER A 783 -49.62 -20.91 -5.30
CA SER A 783 -49.36 -19.73 -6.11
C SER A 783 -48.13 -18.99 -5.62
N VAL A 784 -47.50 -18.25 -6.54
CA VAL A 784 -46.43 -17.32 -6.22
C VAL A 784 -46.84 -15.95 -6.75
N ASN A 785 -46.81 -14.94 -5.86
CA ASN A 785 -47.11 -13.58 -6.20
C ASN A 785 -45.94 -12.67 -5.73
N SER A 786 -45.12 -12.22 -6.68
CA SER A 786 -43.88 -11.50 -6.40
C SER A 786 -42.95 -12.35 -5.54
N ASN A 787 -42.59 -11.92 -4.35
CA ASN A 787 -41.74 -12.64 -3.40
C ASN A 787 -42.52 -13.48 -2.37
N ILE A 788 -43.86 -13.58 -2.50
CA ILE A 788 -44.71 -14.33 -1.57
C ILE A 788 -45.19 -15.61 -2.24
N ALA A 789 -44.84 -16.75 -1.67
CA ALA A 789 -45.39 -18.04 -2.08
C ALA A 789 -46.48 -18.49 -1.09
N THR A 790 -47.61 -18.95 -1.65
CA THR A 790 -48.69 -19.58 -0.87
C THR A 790 -48.53 -21.09 -0.94
N ILE A 791 -48.36 -21.72 0.22
CA ILE A 791 -48.06 -23.16 0.34
C ILE A 791 -49.14 -23.89 1.14
N GLN A 792 -49.30 -25.18 0.82
CA GLN A 792 -50.15 -26.11 1.54
C GLN A 792 -49.36 -27.33 2.02
N GLY A 793 -49.71 -27.85 3.20
CA GLY A 793 -49.13 -29.07 3.77
C GLY A 793 -49.02 -29.02 5.27
N PHE A 794 -48.49 -30.08 5.86
CA PHE A 794 -48.27 -30.22 7.30
C PHE A 794 -46.79 -29.93 7.62
N TYR A 795 -46.51 -28.87 8.43
CA TYR A 795 -45.15 -28.47 8.73
C TYR A 795 -45.09 -27.48 9.91
N LYS A 796 -43.98 -27.48 10.63
CA LYS A 796 -43.59 -26.45 11.60
C LYS A 796 -42.44 -25.63 11.06
N THR A 797 -41.57 -26.29 10.35
CA THR A 797 -40.41 -25.66 9.68
C THR A 797 -40.36 -26.16 8.25
N CYS A 798 -40.11 -25.27 7.31
CA CYS A 798 -39.90 -25.63 5.92
C CYS A 798 -38.75 -24.84 5.31
N PHE A 799 -38.24 -25.38 4.21
CA PHE A 799 -37.21 -24.80 3.35
C PHE A 799 -37.81 -24.46 2.01
N SER A 800 -37.61 -23.22 1.55
CA SER A 800 -38.03 -22.79 0.21
C SER A 800 -36.83 -22.34 -0.61
N GLY A 801 -36.91 -22.48 -1.93
CA GLY A 801 -35.85 -21.99 -2.82
C GLY A 801 -36.17 -22.33 -4.28
N LEU A 802 -35.18 -22.05 -5.14
CA LEU A 802 -35.23 -22.34 -6.58
C LEU A 802 -34.56 -23.70 -6.86
N LYS A 803 -35.24 -24.54 -7.63
CA LYS A 803 -34.63 -25.79 -8.10
C LYS A 803 -33.49 -25.53 -9.06
N TYR A 804 -32.47 -26.37 -9.03
CA TYR A 804 -31.38 -26.43 -10.00
C TYR A 804 -30.95 -27.85 -10.30
N ASN A 805 -30.43 -28.09 -11.48
CA ASN A 805 -29.96 -29.41 -11.89
C ASN A 805 -28.45 -29.52 -11.66
N MET A 806 -28.03 -30.69 -11.23
CA MET A 806 -26.66 -31.16 -11.41
C MET A 806 -26.59 -31.89 -12.74
N GLU A 807 -25.60 -31.62 -13.57
CA GLU A 807 -25.39 -32.26 -14.85
C GLU A 807 -23.96 -32.70 -15.03
N TYR A 808 -23.77 -33.91 -15.55
CA TYR A 808 -22.44 -34.43 -15.84
C TYR A 808 -22.47 -35.18 -17.17
N THR A 809 -21.80 -34.64 -18.17
CA THR A 809 -21.71 -35.27 -19.49
C THR A 809 -20.45 -36.10 -19.58
N LEU A 810 -20.62 -37.42 -19.64
CA LEU A 810 -19.51 -38.36 -19.74
C LEU A 810 -18.70 -38.11 -21.01
N SER A 811 -17.38 -38.24 -20.89
CA SER A 811 -16.50 -38.31 -22.06
C SER A 811 -16.84 -39.51 -22.93
N GLU A 812 -16.69 -39.38 -24.22
CA GLU A 812 -16.78 -40.52 -25.15
C GLU A 812 -15.90 -41.69 -24.67
N PRO A 813 -16.48 -42.87 -24.38
CA PRO A 813 -15.70 -44.03 -24.04
C PRO A 813 -14.79 -44.48 -25.20
N VAL A 814 -13.52 -44.53 -24.98
CA VAL A 814 -12.53 -44.90 -25.98
C VAL A 814 -11.81 -46.16 -25.53
N PHE A 815 -11.71 -47.13 -26.42
CA PHE A 815 -10.91 -48.34 -26.13
C PHE A 815 -9.42 -48.00 -26.18
N LYS A 816 -8.76 -48.09 -25.04
CA LYS A 816 -7.31 -47.87 -24.87
C LYS A 816 -6.61 -49.21 -24.60
N GLN A 817 -5.52 -49.49 -25.31
CA GLN A 817 -4.76 -50.71 -25.17
C GLN A 817 -3.26 -50.44 -25.09
N GLY A 818 -2.53 -51.22 -24.31
CA GLY A 818 -1.08 -51.09 -24.14
C GLY A 818 -0.68 -50.45 -22.81
N ASN A 819 0.67 -50.36 -22.58
CA ASN A 819 1.25 -49.74 -21.43
C ASN A 819 2.42 -48.82 -21.89
N PRO A 820 2.26 -47.46 -21.89
CA PRO A 820 1.09 -46.70 -21.49
C PRO A 820 -0.14 -46.94 -22.39
N PRO A 821 -1.36 -46.81 -21.88
CA PRO A 821 -2.57 -47.07 -22.63
C PRO A 821 -2.76 -46.07 -23.78
N THR A 822 -2.76 -46.54 -25.01
CA THR A 822 -3.00 -45.75 -26.19
C THR A 822 -4.33 -46.12 -26.87
N SER A 823 -5.02 -45.16 -27.48
CA SER A 823 -6.27 -45.45 -28.18
C SER A 823 -6.03 -46.15 -29.50
N SER A 824 -6.72 -47.24 -29.77
CA SER A 824 -6.72 -47.90 -31.08
C SER A 824 -7.59 -47.12 -32.04
N GLY A 825 -6.97 -46.37 -32.99
CA GLY A 825 -7.68 -45.60 -34.01
C GLY A 825 -8.45 -46.41 -35.02
N LEU A 826 -8.19 -47.75 -35.06
CA LEU A 826 -8.83 -48.67 -36.01
C LEU A 826 -10.02 -49.44 -35.42
N SER A 827 -10.30 -49.27 -34.13
CA SER A 827 -11.38 -49.99 -33.44
C SER A 827 -12.68 -49.16 -33.42
N ARG A 828 -13.78 -49.77 -33.79
CA ARG A 828 -15.12 -49.20 -33.57
C ARG A 828 -15.68 -49.85 -32.27
N LEU A 829 -16.00 -48.96 -31.32
CA LEU A 829 -16.61 -49.36 -30.05
C LEU A 829 -18.12 -49.15 -30.15
N ILE A 830 -18.87 -50.24 -29.98
CA ILE A 830 -20.36 -50.18 -29.91
C ILE A 830 -20.75 -50.43 -28.47
N LEU A 831 -21.28 -49.41 -27.83
CA LEU A 831 -21.77 -49.50 -26.46
C LEU A 831 -23.12 -50.26 -26.42
N ARG A 832 -23.28 -51.18 -25.51
CA ARG A 832 -24.52 -51.94 -25.29
C ARG A 832 -25.28 -51.39 -24.10
N ASN A 833 -24.66 -51.47 -22.93
CA ASN A 833 -25.27 -50.99 -21.69
C ASN A 833 -24.21 -50.21 -20.92
N GLY A 834 -24.68 -49.26 -20.09
CA GLY A 834 -23.91 -48.63 -19.03
C GLY A 834 -24.45 -49.06 -17.68
N THR A 835 -23.56 -49.12 -16.69
CA THR A 835 -23.87 -49.35 -15.27
C THR A 835 -23.26 -48.24 -14.46
N LEU A 836 -24.07 -47.41 -13.83
CA LEU A 836 -23.65 -46.32 -12.95
C LEU A 836 -23.68 -46.75 -11.51
N PHE A 837 -22.58 -46.56 -10.79
CA PHE A 837 -22.46 -46.84 -9.35
C PHE A 837 -22.68 -45.55 -8.59
N PHE A 838 -23.51 -45.63 -7.56
CA PHE A 838 -23.93 -44.43 -6.79
C PHE A 838 -24.07 -44.79 -5.30
N SER A 839 -24.05 -43.77 -4.46
CA SER A 839 -24.35 -43.86 -3.03
C SER A 839 -25.16 -42.64 -2.58
N ASP A 840 -25.94 -42.81 -1.52
CA ASP A 840 -26.83 -41.77 -0.95
C ASP A 840 -27.60 -41.02 -2.03
N ALA A 841 -28.22 -41.75 -2.96
CA ALA A 841 -28.97 -41.15 -4.05
C ALA A 841 -30.49 -41.24 -3.81
N SER A 842 -31.17 -40.10 -3.91
CA SER A 842 -32.65 -40.07 -3.85
C SER A 842 -33.30 -40.31 -5.22
N SER A 843 -32.96 -39.55 -6.23
CA SER A 843 -33.40 -39.78 -7.60
C SER A 843 -32.47 -39.11 -8.58
N PHE A 844 -32.33 -39.70 -9.76
CA PHE A 844 -31.54 -39.12 -10.84
C PHE A 844 -31.97 -39.71 -12.19
N ASP A 845 -31.57 -39.06 -13.25
CA ASP A 845 -31.82 -39.48 -14.62
C ASP A 845 -30.50 -39.77 -15.34
N VAL A 846 -30.47 -40.76 -16.21
CA VAL A 846 -29.43 -40.96 -17.19
C VAL A 846 -30.00 -40.74 -18.56
N GLU A 847 -29.55 -39.72 -19.22
CA GLU A 847 -29.93 -39.32 -20.56
C GLU A 847 -28.97 -39.89 -21.58
N VAL A 848 -29.48 -40.63 -22.55
CA VAL A 848 -28.69 -41.17 -23.66
C VAL A 848 -29.22 -40.53 -24.95
N THR A 849 -28.43 -39.72 -25.61
CA THR A 849 -28.77 -39.06 -26.88
C THR A 849 -27.92 -39.64 -28.00
N PRO A 850 -28.46 -40.60 -28.78
CA PRO A 850 -27.79 -41.11 -29.97
C PRO A 850 -27.83 -40.07 -31.10
N ARG A 851 -26.78 -39.99 -31.90
CA ARG A 851 -26.71 -39.07 -33.04
C ARG A 851 -27.88 -39.29 -33.99
N ALA A 852 -28.57 -38.21 -34.31
CA ALA A 852 -29.74 -38.19 -35.21
C ALA A 852 -30.94 -39.09 -34.77
N ARG A 853 -31.08 -39.30 -33.46
CA ARG A 853 -32.25 -39.97 -32.84
C ARG A 853 -32.67 -39.23 -31.58
N ASP A 854 -33.90 -39.50 -31.16
CA ASP A 854 -34.49 -38.88 -29.98
C ASP A 854 -33.73 -39.31 -28.70
N LYS A 855 -33.64 -38.39 -27.78
CA LYS A 855 -33.07 -38.57 -26.44
C LYS A 855 -33.91 -39.61 -25.68
N ARG A 856 -33.23 -40.58 -25.04
CA ARG A 856 -33.86 -41.56 -24.12
C ARG A 856 -33.43 -41.18 -22.70
N VAL A 857 -34.44 -41.14 -21.82
CA VAL A 857 -34.22 -40.86 -20.40
C VAL A 857 -34.48 -42.13 -19.58
N TYR A 858 -33.54 -42.50 -18.76
CA TYR A 858 -33.64 -43.60 -17.81
C TYR A 858 -33.65 -43.04 -16.41
N SER A 859 -34.81 -43.03 -15.75
CA SER A 859 -34.99 -42.46 -14.43
C SER A 859 -34.78 -43.51 -13.35
N TYR A 860 -34.00 -43.18 -12.33
CA TYR A 860 -33.86 -43.90 -11.10
C TYR A 860 -34.64 -43.20 -9.98
N SER A 861 -35.42 -43.98 -9.24
CA SER A 861 -36.08 -43.57 -8.01
C SER A 861 -35.99 -44.68 -7.00
N PRO A 862 -35.59 -44.45 -5.75
CA PRO A 862 -35.53 -45.46 -4.74
C PRO A 862 -36.92 -46.04 -4.44
N LEU A 863 -36.97 -47.29 -4.15
CA LEU A 863 -38.22 -47.99 -3.76
C LEU A 863 -38.45 -47.72 -2.26
N ASN A 864 -39.50 -47.00 -1.94
CA ASN A 864 -39.93 -46.76 -0.54
C ASN A 864 -40.61 -48.05 0.01
N ILE A 865 -39.81 -49.09 0.17
CA ILE A 865 -40.30 -50.31 0.81
C ILE A 865 -40.00 -50.17 2.32
N ASN A 866 -41.05 -50.21 3.17
CA ASN A 866 -41.01 -50.09 4.63
C ASN A 866 -40.85 -48.63 5.17
N VAL A 867 -41.36 -47.63 4.47
CA VAL A 867 -41.51 -46.28 4.99
C VAL A 867 -42.95 -46.08 5.45
N ASP A 868 -43.16 -45.88 6.73
CA ASP A 868 -44.47 -45.65 7.34
C ASP A 868 -45.12 -44.32 6.92
N THR A 869 -44.34 -43.41 6.31
CA THR A 869 -44.77 -42.06 5.95
C THR A 869 -44.55 -41.80 4.44
N LEU A 870 -45.65 -41.64 3.69
CA LEU A 870 -45.61 -41.32 2.28
C LEU A 870 -45.00 -39.91 2.05
N GLY A 871 -44.03 -39.84 1.15
CA GLY A 871 -43.48 -38.57 0.69
C GLY A 871 -42.19 -38.12 1.41
N THR A 872 -41.69 -38.91 2.37
CA THR A 872 -40.38 -38.65 2.99
C THR A 872 -39.24 -39.00 2.05
N ARG A 873 -38.10 -38.34 2.26
CA ARG A 873 -36.89 -38.64 1.49
C ARG A 873 -36.44 -40.11 1.68
N ALA A 874 -36.25 -40.79 0.55
CA ALA A 874 -35.57 -42.09 0.53
C ALA A 874 -34.20 -41.93 -0.14
N SER A 875 -33.15 -42.55 0.38
CA SER A 875 -31.87 -42.63 -0.29
C SER A 875 -31.32 -44.07 -0.22
N GLU A 876 -30.66 -44.45 -1.29
CA GLU A 876 -30.07 -45.79 -1.44
C GLU A 876 -28.65 -45.71 -2.02
N GLU A 877 -27.90 -46.76 -1.87
CA GLU A 877 -26.68 -47.05 -2.59
C GLU A 877 -26.85 -48.25 -3.50
N GLY A 878 -26.14 -48.27 -4.63
CA GLY A 878 -26.27 -49.38 -5.56
C GLY A 878 -25.68 -49.12 -6.95
N LYS A 879 -26.26 -49.82 -7.88
CA LYS A 879 -25.92 -49.75 -9.28
C LYS A 879 -27.17 -49.56 -10.15
N PHE A 880 -27.08 -48.70 -11.13
CA PHE A 880 -28.17 -48.44 -12.11
C PHE A 880 -27.71 -48.79 -13.52
N ARG A 881 -28.44 -49.71 -14.18
CA ARG A 881 -28.13 -50.16 -15.52
C ARG A 881 -29.04 -49.48 -16.54
N PHE A 882 -28.49 -48.97 -17.62
CA PHE A 882 -29.18 -48.31 -18.71
C PHE A 882 -28.67 -48.78 -20.06
N SER A 883 -29.54 -48.71 -21.10
CA SER A 883 -29.25 -49.24 -22.44
C SER A 883 -28.78 -48.14 -23.38
N ILE A 884 -27.74 -48.41 -24.19
CA ILE A 884 -27.14 -47.44 -25.08
C ILE A 884 -27.37 -47.82 -26.57
N TYR A 885 -26.91 -49.04 -26.99
CA TYR A 885 -26.98 -49.58 -28.31
C TYR A 885 -26.58 -48.67 -29.45
N THR A 886 -25.47 -47.96 -29.32
CA THR A 886 -24.96 -46.99 -30.28
C THR A 886 -23.45 -47.02 -30.29
N ALA A 887 -22.80 -46.64 -31.40
CA ALA A 887 -21.36 -46.43 -31.42
C ALA A 887 -20.93 -45.33 -30.42
N ALA A 888 -19.84 -45.47 -29.74
CA ALA A 888 -19.35 -44.54 -28.73
C ALA A 888 -19.30 -43.10 -29.26
N PRO A 889 -18.71 -42.79 -30.42
CA PRO A 889 -18.65 -41.42 -30.94
C PRO A 889 -20.01 -40.84 -31.43
N GLU A 890 -21.06 -41.67 -31.44
CA GLU A 890 -22.38 -41.28 -31.87
C GLU A 890 -23.37 -41.19 -30.70
N SER A 891 -22.92 -41.22 -29.48
CA SER A 891 -23.78 -41.15 -28.29
C SER A 891 -23.27 -40.16 -27.25
N VAL A 892 -24.14 -39.26 -26.82
CA VAL A 892 -23.87 -38.43 -25.65
C VAL A 892 -24.61 -39.03 -24.47
N ILE A 893 -23.89 -39.24 -23.37
CA ILE A 893 -24.44 -39.81 -22.14
C ILE A 893 -24.32 -38.76 -21.04
N LYS A 894 -25.45 -38.35 -20.50
CA LYS A 894 -25.51 -37.31 -19.47
C LYS A 894 -26.18 -37.86 -18.22
N ILE A 895 -25.58 -37.66 -17.06
CA ILE A 895 -26.16 -37.91 -15.74
C ILE A 895 -26.78 -36.60 -15.27
N VAL A 896 -28.04 -36.61 -14.87
CA VAL A 896 -28.78 -35.44 -14.40
C VAL A 896 -29.39 -35.76 -13.03
N ASN A 897 -29.13 -34.88 -12.05
CA ASN A 897 -29.90 -34.91 -10.80
C ASN A 897 -30.77 -33.67 -10.69
N PRO A 898 -32.09 -33.78 -11.04
CA PRO A 898 -33.01 -32.67 -10.93
C PRO A 898 -33.64 -32.52 -9.54
N SER A 899 -33.41 -33.52 -8.64
CA SER A 899 -34.06 -33.53 -7.32
C SER A 899 -33.42 -32.51 -6.36
N ALA A 900 -34.18 -32.05 -5.39
CA ALA A 900 -33.68 -31.20 -4.31
C ALA A 900 -32.79 -31.94 -3.30
N PHE A 901 -32.44 -33.20 -3.57
CA PHE A 901 -31.64 -34.01 -2.69
C PHE A 901 -30.36 -34.47 -3.35
N THR A 902 -29.40 -34.91 -2.53
CA THR A 902 -28.09 -35.38 -2.99
C THR A 902 -28.19 -36.68 -3.80
N ALA A 903 -27.22 -36.86 -4.68
CA ALA A 903 -26.84 -38.16 -5.25
C ALA A 903 -25.33 -38.13 -5.47
N ASN A 904 -24.65 -39.16 -4.98
CA ASN A 904 -23.19 -39.26 -5.09
C ASN A 904 -22.87 -40.31 -6.16
N PHE A 905 -22.18 -39.96 -7.22
CA PHE A 905 -21.81 -40.82 -8.33
C PHE A 905 -20.33 -41.19 -8.22
N GLN A 906 -20.03 -42.49 -8.23
CA GLN A 906 -18.68 -42.99 -7.97
C GLN A 906 -17.96 -43.35 -9.28
N SER A 907 -18.55 -44.26 -10.08
CA SER A 907 -17.96 -44.77 -11.31
C SER A 907 -19.01 -45.19 -12.32
N CYS A 908 -18.61 -45.39 -13.56
CA CYS A 908 -19.49 -45.88 -14.62
C CYS A 908 -18.78 -46.99 -15.42
N GLU A 909 -19.44 -48.12 -15.63
CA GLU A 909 -18.94 -49.23 -16.45
C GLU A 909 -19.75 -49.34 -17.72
N PHE A 910 -19.13 -49.72 -18.84
CA PHE A 910 -19.77 -49.90 -20.14
C PHE A 910 -19.50 -51.31 -20.66
N GLU A 911 -20.56 -52.02 -20.96
CA GLU A 911 -20.50 -53.22 -21.75
C GLU A 911 -20.47 -52.86 -23.22
N ALA A 912 -19.46 -53.28 -23.94
CA ALA A 912 -19.23 -52.86 -25.32
C ALA A 912 -18.73 -54.01 -26.20
N ASN A 913 -19.02 -53.86 -27.51
CA ASN A 913 -18.43 -54.70 -28.55
C ASN A 913 -17.37 -53.94 -29.30
N VAL A 914 -16.15 -54.49 -29.38
CA VAL A 914 -15.06 -53.95 -30.16
C VAL A 914 -15.02 -54.60 -31.53
N HIS A 915 -15.03 -53.79 -32.55
CA HIS A 915 -14.78 -54.17 -33.92
C HIS A 915 -13.42 -53.65 -34.34
N THR A 916 -12.41 -54.53 -34.40
CA THR A 916 -11.11 -54.20 -34.99
C THR A 916 -11.21 -54.27 -36.48
N ARG A 917 -10.97 -53.17 -37.21
CA ARG A 917 -10.78 -53.23 -38.66
C ARG A 917 -9.41 -53.86 -38.92
N SER A 918 -9.38 -55.00 -39.68
CA SER A 918 -8.10 -55.49 -40.14
C SER A 918 -7.50 -54.46 -41.10
N SER A 919 -6.24 -54.09 -40.86
CA SER A 919 -5.45 -53.31 -41.83
C SER A 919 -5.14 -54.20 -43.02
N ARG A 920 -6.09 -54.40 -43.91
CA ARG A 920 -5.79 -54.82 -45.28
C ARG A 920 -5.76 -53.56 -46.15
N ILE A 921 -4.57 -53.07 -46.40
CA ILE A 921 -4.24 -52.37 -47.60
C ILE A 921 -3.58 -53.37 -48.54
#